data_d59d9ae0819e2ee715719554530f77e6
#
_entry.id   d59d9ae0819e2ee715719554530f77e6
#
_cell.length_a   1.000
_cell.length_b   1.000
_cell.length_c   1.000
_cell.angle_alpha   90.00
_cell.angle_beta   90.00
_cell.angle_gamma   90.00
#
_symmetry.space_group_name_H-M   'P 1'
#
loop_
_entity.id
_entity.type
_entity.pdbx_description
1 polymer ?
#
loop_
_entity_poly.entity_id
_entity_poly.type
_entity_poly.pdbx_seq_one_letter_code
_entity_poly.pdbx_strand_id
1 'polypeptide(L)'
;MKPVVTAAKKLWCLVILHILCGCAAVLANGTIKGNVLERATRQPLPGANIRVLGTNLGAVAGNDGRFSIAQVPEGKYALEATLLGYQPQRLDSKFITANTVLEVNFELAEAAIPLNEIIVTPGHFTIMQNEPAVRQALSREEIQSIPHFGEDIYRAVQRLPGISGNDYSAKFTVRGGENKEVLVLLDGLELDEPFHLNDIGGGLSIVDVEAIGGINLMTGGFSAEYGDKLSGVFDISSITPEPGQPRTAVGLSFLNARFKTAGLFKDGKGQWFLSARRGYIDLVLKLIDEEDQLSPDYYDVLGKVQYQLNTHHTLAANVLRSGDQFDLLEEEGAQVNSGYGNTYGWLTLKSFWSQKLFAQTVLSTGYVAQDRSGTDFIGSNRQVRAYASDARNFQAYGFKQDWQYDSSDRHFLKWGFDLKNLHAAYDYFNRERSAPAVTPVRYDTTAVKANPVGRKLGFYVADRTRLLKTLTAEIGLRYDDNSYTADQNFSPRVNLAYTLGQSSLVRLGWGRFYQTQGIHELDVQDGEHKFFPAELAEHRIIGFEHSFANGINARVEAYQKQLSHLRPRYNNLLGTVNLFPEVEGDRITFTPQDGEARGLELFVKKDTGGKFNWWGSYAYAVAEDQIDGETVPRNFDQRHTVYLDFNYRPNSKWRLNWAWQYHSGWPYTEARFERVDLSSGGFFYALRFKARNGARLPAYHRFDVRANRYFNVGKGQLAVFLEMINLYNRTNVRSYEYDLERQPNGQIVTTRLAEKWLPRLPSIGISWEF
;
A
#
# COMPACT_ATOMS: atom_id res chain seq x y z
N MET A 1 16.75 -47.62 8.11
CA MET A 1 15.93 -46.68 7.32
C MET A 1 16.77 -45.51 6.78
N LYS A 2 17.82 -45.75 5.99
CA LYS A 2 18.70 -44.66 5.46
C LYS A 2 19.04 -44.74 3.96
N PRO A 3 18.34 -45.43 3.04
CA PRO A 3 18.62 -45.27 1.60
C PRO A 3 17.54 -44.51 0.79
N VAL A 4 16.36 -44.19 1.35
CA VAL A 4 15.28 -43.59 0.55
C VAL A 4 15.39 -42.07 0.38
N VAL A 5 16.03 -41.36 1.32
CA VAL A 5 16.18 -39.89 1.29
C VAL A 5 17.21 -39.40 0.25
N THR A 6 18.19 -40.24 -0.10
CA THR A 6 19.25 -39.89 -1.06
C THR A 6 18.78 -39.99 -2.52
N ALA A 7 17.84 -40.88 -2.82
CA ALA A 7 17.27 -41.05 -4.17
C ALA A 7 16.33 -39.90 -4.53
N ALA A 8 15.52 -39.42 -3.58
CA ALA A 8 14.63 -38.26 -3.77
C ALA A 8 15.39 -36.95 -4.06
N LYS A 9 16.51 -36.71 -3.37
CA LYS A 9 17.35 -35.50 -3.62
C LYS A 9 18.00 -35.53 -5.01
N LYS A 10 18.42 -36.70 -5.50
CA LYS A 10 18.99 -36.84 -6.87
C LYS A 10 17.91 -36.68 -7.95
N LEU A 11 16.69 -37.11 -7.70
CA LEU A 11 15.58 -36.98 -8.65
C LEU A 11 15.14 -35.50 -8.77
N TRP A 12 15.10 -34.77 -7.67
CA TRP A 12 14.80 -33.33 -7.67
C TRP A 12 15.87 -32.49 -8.37
N CYS A 13 17.15 -32.79 -8.18
CA CYS A 13 18.23 -32.13 -8.92
C CYS A 13 18.19 -32.41 -10.42
N LEU A 14 17.80 -33.62 -10.84
CA LEU A 14 17.65 -33.98 -12.25
C LEU A 14 16.41 -33.32 -12.88
N VAL A 15 15.31 -33.18 -12.15
CA VAL A 15 14.11 -32.48 -12.63
C VAL A 15 14.36 -30.98 -12.76
N ILE A 16 15.07 -30.36 -11.81
CA ILE A 16 15.47 -28.95 -11.88
C ILE A 16 16.47 -28.73 -13.02
N LEU A 17 17.42 -29.64 -13.23
CA LEU A 17 18.39 -29.56 -14.33
C LEU A 17 17.73 -29.77 -15.70
N HIS A 18 16.70 -30.63 -15.83
CA HIS A 18 15.92 -30.82 -17.06
C HIS A 18 14.98 -29.64 -17.35
N ILE A 19 14.44 -28.96 -16.32
CA ILE A 19 13.66 -27.73 -16.49
C ILE A 19 14.56 -26.55 -16.91
N LEU A 20 15.83 -26.55 -16.50
CA LEU A 20 16.80 -25.53 -16.88
C LEU A 20 17.47 -25.79 -18.27
N CYS A 21 17.48 -27.01 -18.76
CA CYS A 21 18.07 -27.39 -20.06
C CYS A 21 17.07 -27.59 -21.20
N GLY A 22 15.77 -27.53 -20.94
CA GLY A 22 14.74 -27.77 -21.95
C GLY A 22 14.29 -26.51 -22.68
N CYS A 23 14.64 -26.43 -23.97
CA CYS A 23 14.19 -25.50 -25.00
C CYS A 23 14.98 -24.20 -25.17
N ALA A 24 16.18 -24.32 -25.73
CA ALA A 24 16.63 -23.33 -26.71
C ALA A 24 15.84 -23.55 -28.02
N ALA A 25 14.55 -23.20 -28.02
CA ALA A 25 13.86 -22.99 -29.30
C ALA A 25 14.52 -21.75 -29.93
N VAL A 26 15.15 -21.92 -31.08
CA VAL A 26 15.59 -20.80 -31.92
C VAL A 26 14.31 -20.09 -32.35
N LEU A 27 13.89 -19.10 -31.57
CA LEU A 27 12.78 -18.23 -31.95
C LEU A 27 13.25 -17.38 -33.12
N ALA A 28 12.65 -17.58 -34.27
CA ALA A 28 12.87 -16.77 -35.41
C ALA A 28 12.27 -15.37 -35.10
N ASN A 29 13.13 -14.35 -34.98
CA ASN A 29 12.77 -13.01 -34.53
C ASN A 29 12.72 -12.07 -35.74
N GLY A 30 11.80 -11.11 -35.75
CA GLY A 30 11.75 -10.01 -36.71
C GLY A 30 12.53 -8.77 -36.25
N THR A 31 12.63 -7.78 -37.09
CA THR A 31 13.22 -6.46 -36.78
C THR A 31 12.22 -5.36 -37.11
N ILE A 32 12.10 -4.34 -36.26
CA ILE A 32 11.33 -3.13 -36.52
C ILE A 32 12.33 -2.01 -36.80
N LYS A 33 12.15 -1.30 -37.90
CA LYS A 33 12.95 -0.11 -38.26
C LYS A 33 12.03 1.04 -38.66
N GLY A 34 12.54 2.26 -38.59
CA GLY A 34 11.79 3.41 -39.07
C GLY A 34 12.39 4.74 -38.66
N ASN A 35 11.59 5.79 -38.80
CA ASN A 35 11.97 7.15 -38.48
C ASN A 35 10.96 7.75 -37.52
N VAL A 36 11.42 8.65 -36.64
CA VAL A 36 10.59 9.54 -35.85
C VAL A 36 10.79 10.97 -36.35
N LEU A 37 9.72 11.59 -36.79
CA LEU A 37 9.72 12.92 -37.37
C LEU A 37 8.75 13.84 -36.60
N GLU A 38 9.03 15.12 -36.60
CA GLU A 38 8.07 16.12 -36.21
C GLU A 38 6.95 16.25 -37.25
N ARG A 39 5.69 16.23 -36.79
CA ARG A 39 4.53 16.25 -37.71
C ARG A 39 4.46 17.52 -38.54
N ALA A 40 4.76 18.68 -37.95
CA ALA A 40 4.62 19.98 -38.60
C ALA A 40 5.76 20.27 -39.57
N THR A 41 7.01 20.04 -39.18
CA THR A 41 8.20 20.44 -39.93
C THR A 41 8.83 19.29 -40.72
N ARG A 42 8.44 18.05 -40.43
CA ARG A 42 9.05 16.81 -40.98
C ARG A 42 10.53 16.65 -40.62
N GLN A 43 11.03 17.44 -39.66
CA GLN A 43 12.40 17.29 -39.21
C GLN A 43 12.57 16.03 -38.35
N PRO A 44 13.74 15.36 -38.42
CA PRO A 44 14.05 14.24 -37.55
C PRO A 44 13.97 14.62 -36.06
N LEU A 45 13.44 13.72 -35.25
CA LEU A 45 13.36 13.88 -33.81
C LEU A 45 14.36 12.93 -33.10
N PRO A 46 15.61 13.38 -32.91
CA PRO A 46 16.60 12.58 -32.17
C PRO A 46 16.21 12.42 -30.72
N GLY A 47 16.56 11.26 -30.14
CA GLY A 47 16.27 10.97 -28.75
C GLY A 47 14.82 10.51 -28.47
N ALA A 48 13.96 10.40 -29.49
CA ALA A 48 12.64 9.82 -29.33
C ALA A 48 12.74 8.34 -28.87
N ASN A 49 11.94 7.95 -27.90
CA ASN A 49 11.89 6.59 -27.39
C ASN A 49 10.78 5.80 -28.09
N ILE A 50 11.12 4.65 -28.64
CA ILE A 50 10.19 3.74 -29.30
C ILE A 50 10.10 2.45 -28.48
N ARG A 51 8.88 2.04 -28.08
CA ARG A 51 8.61 0.86 -27.26
C ARG A 51 7.72 -0.13 -28.00
N VAL A 52 8.02 -1.40 -27.84
CA VAL A 52 7.12 -2.51 -28.21
C VAL A 52 6.32 -2.85 -26.95
N LEU A 53 5.06 -2.39 -26.90
CA LEU A 53 4.22 -2.55 -25.72
C LEU A 53 3.97 -4.03 -25.40
N GLY A 54 4.02 -4.38 -24.11
CA GLY A 54 3.94 -5.76 -23.67
C GLY A 54 5.25 -6.54 -23.71
N THR A 55 6.37 -5.86 -24.05
CA THR A 55 7.72 -6.43 -24.04
C THR A 55 8.71 -5.47 -23.42
N ASN A 56 9.94 -5.94 -23.19
CA ASN A 56 11.06 -5.09 -22.77
C ASN A 56 11.88 -4.56 -23.95
N LEU A 57 11.34 -4.63 -25.18
CA LEU A 57 12.04 -4.23 -26.39
C LEU A 57 11.71 -2.78 -26.75
N GLY A 58 12.74 -2.06 -27.14
CA GLY A 58 12.63 -0.68 -27.59
C GLY A 58 13.94 -0.16 -28.20
N ALA A 59 13.89 1.05 -28.70
CA ALA A 59 15.06 1.76 -29.22
C ALA A 59 14.90 3.26 -29.00
N VAL A 60 16.03 3.98 -29.08
CA VAL A 60 16.07 5.45 -29.12
C VAL A 60 16.43 5.86 -30.53
N ALA A 61 15.72 6.86 -31.06
CA ALA A 61 16.01 7.42 -32.37
C ALA A 61 17.37 8.13 -32.37
N GLY A 62 18.19 7.84 -33.38
CA GLY A 62 19.48 8.46 -33.57
C GLY A 62 19.38 9.95 -33.99
N ASN A 63 20.52 10.60 -34.20
CA ASN A 63 20.58 12.02 -34.61
C ASN A 63 19.85 12.31 -35.93
N ASP A 64 19.64 11.30 -36.75
CA ASP A 64 18.88 11.35 -38.00
C ASP A 64 17.41 10.94 -37.85
N GLY A 65 16.94 10.75 -36.60
CA GLY A 65 15.59 10.30 -36.28
C GLY A 65 15.33 8.81 -36.52
N ARG A 66 16.33 8.04 -36.98
CA ARG A 66 16.17 6.62 -37.31
C ARG A 66 16.28 5.76 -36.07
N PHE A 67 15.49 4.67 -36.02
CA PHE A 67 15.57 3.67 -34.99
C PHE A 67 15.56 2.25 -35.54
N SER A 68 16.05 1.28 -34.77
CA SER A 68 16.02 -0.13 -35.09
C SER A 68 15.86 -0.96 -33.82
N ILE A 69 14.82 -1.78 -33.76
CA ILE A 69 14.55 -2.74 -32.70
C ILE A 69 14.72 -4.13 -33.28
N ALA A 70 15.81 -4.81 -32.91
CA ALA A 70 16.10 -6.16 -33.38
C ALA A 70 15.52 -7.20 -32.45
N GLN A 71 15.43 -8.44 -32.95
CA GLN A 71 15.06 -9.63 -32.18
C GLN A 71 13.67 -9.54 -31.55
N VAL A 72 12.71 -8.91 -32.23
CA VAL A 72 11.32 -8.91 -31.79
C VAL A 72 10.68 -10.25 -32.10
N PRO A 73 10.15 -10.99 -31.13
CA PRO A 73 9.50 -12.28 -31.38
C PRO A 73 8.33 -12.12 -32.36
N GLU A 74 8.04 -13.16 -33.13
CA GLU A 74 6.87 -13.16 -34.00
C GLU A 74 5.60 -12.98 -33.18
N GLY A 75 4.73 -12.03 -33.59
CA GLY A 75 3.51 -11.71 -32.84
C GLY A 75 2.87 -10.40 -33.24
N LYS A 76 1.77 -10.10 -32.60
CA LYS A 76 1.01 -8.87 -32.77
C LYS A 76 1.31 -7.91 -31.62
N TYR A 77 1.83 -6.73 -31.94
CA TYR A 77 2.25 -5.74 -30.94
C TYR A 77 1.66 -4.37 -31.21
N ALA A 78 1.53 -3.58 -30.17
CA ALA A 78 1.37 -2.14 -30.28
C ALA A 78 2.75 -1.49 -30.06
N LEU A 79 3.02 -0.44 -30.83
CA LEU A 79 4.24 0.35 -30.75
C LEU A 79 3.90 1.74 -30.25
N GLU A 80 4.76 2.29 -29.41
CA GLU A 80 4.59 3.65 -28.89
C GLU A 80 5.90 4.43 -29.05
N ALA A 81 5.80 5.64 -29.63
CA ALA A 81 6.89 6.58 -29.67
C ALA A 81 6.60 7.76 -28.73
N THR A 82 7.60 8.13 -27.92
CA THR A 82 7.52 9.24 -26.96
C THR A 82 8.75 10.11 -27.06
N LEU A 83 8.57 11.43 -26.95
CA LEU A 83 9.64 12.41 -26.86
C LEU A 83 9.15 13.57 -25.99
N LEU A 84 10.02 14.09 -25.13
CA LEU A 84 9.68 15.24 -24.30
C LEU A 84 9.36 16.45 -25.17
N GLY A 85 8.23 17.11 -24.86
CA GLY A 85 7.72 18.21 -25.69
C GLY A 85 6.88 17.78 -26.89
N TYR A 86 6.59 16.48 -27.03
CA TYR A 86 5.77 15.92 -28.11
C TYR A 86 4.67 15.01 -27.58
N GLN A 87 3.53 14.97 -28.29
CA GLN A 87 2.45 14.03 -27.98
C GLN A 87 2.91 12.61 -28.26
N PRO A 88 2.74 11.66 -27.31
CA PRO A 88 3.00 10.27 -27.57
C PRO A 88 2.15 9.77 -28.75
N GLN A 89 2.76 9.03 -29.66
CA GLN A 89 2.04 8.38 -30.74
C GLN A 89 2.08 6.87 -30.57
N ARG A 90 0.89 6.25 -30.54
CA ARG A 90 0.72 4.81 -30.47
C ARG A 90 0.22 4.28 -31.80
N LEU A 91 0.81 3.18 -32.24
CA LEU A 91 0.41 2.43 -33.42
C LEU A 91 0.01 1.02 -32.97
N ASP A 92 -1.28 0.72 -33.02
CA ASP A 92 -1.83 -0.56 -32.59
C ASP A 92 -1.74 -1.62 -33.68
N SER A 93 -1.73 -2.89 -33.24
CA SER A 93 -1.95 -4.05 -34.11
C SER A 93 -0.92 -4.26 -35.23
N LYS A 94 0.36 -3.98 -35.00
CA LYS A 94 1.41 -4.34 -35.92
C LYS A 94 1.79 -5.81 -35.76
N PHE A 95 1.71 -6.58 -36.84
CA PHE A 95 2.11 -7.97 -36.87
C PHE A 95 3.58 -8.08 -37.33
N ILE A 96 4.39 -8.77 -36.51
CA ILE A 96 5.80 -8.99 -36.77
C ILE A 96 5.98 -10.46 -37.14
N THR A 97 6.52 -10.67 -38.33
CA THR A 97 6.82 -12.03 -38.84
C THR A 97 8.31 -12.32 -38.64
N ALA A 98 8.60 -13.57 -38.38
CA ALA A 98 9.98 -14.07 -38.25
C ALA A 98 10.84 -13.74 -39.47
N ASN A 99 12.10 -13.34 -39.23
CA ASN A 99 13.11 -13.00 -40.27
C ASN A 99 12.70 -11.88 -41.24
N THR A 100 11.72 -11.04 -40.86
CA THR A 100 11.31 -9.88 -41.65
C THR A 100 11.65 -8.57 -40.98
N VAL A 101 11.76 -7.51 -41.77
CA VAL A 101 11.90 -6.12 -41.29
C VAL A 101 10.54 -5.43 -41.47
N LEU A 102 9.93 -5.00 -40.35
CA LEU A 102 8.76 -4.16 -40.37
C LEU A 102 9.20 -2.68 -40.33
N GLU A 103 8.86 -1.92 -41.37
CA GLU A 103 9.11 -0.48 -41.38
C GLU A 103 7.92 0.27 -40.78
N VAL A 104 8.21 1.17 -39.83
CA VAL A 104 7.20 1.95 -39.10
C VAL A 104 7.73 3.36 -38.88
N ASN A 105 7.00 4.37 -39.34
CA ASN A 105 7.33 5.76 -39.10
C ASN A 105 6.37 6.38 -38.09
N PHE A 106 6.91 7.22 -37.20
CA PHE A 106 6.16 8.00 -36.24
C PHE A 106 6.26 9.49 -36.62
N GLU A 107 5.13 10.19 -36.49
CA GLU A 107 5.01 11.61 -36.69
C GLU A 107 4.49 12.26 -35.42
N LEU A 108 5.38 12.69 -34.54
CA LEU A 108 5.01 13.28 -33.28
C LEU A 108 4.60 14.75 -33.49
N ALA A 109 3.47 15.12 -32.93
CA ALA A 109 3.05 16.52 -32.86
C ALA A 109 3.71 17.18 -31.64
N GLU A 110 4.22 18.40 -31.82
CA GLU A 110 4.66 19.20 -30.67
C GLU A 110 3.50 19.36 -29.70
N ALA A 111 3.75 19.05 -28.46
CA ALA A 111 2.79 19.24 -27.39
C ALA A 111 3.47 19.91 -26.23
N ALA A 112 2.77 20.82 -25.68
CA ALA A 112 2.99 21.22 -24.33
C ALA A 112 2.95 19.97 -23.43
N ILE A 113 3.79 19.92 -22.41
CA ILE A 113 4.04 18.80 -21.48
C ILE A 113 2.80 17.89 -21.34
N PRO A 114 2.91 16.57 -21.65
CA PRO A 114 1.76 15.68 -21.49
C PRO A 114 1.23 15.78 -20.07
N LEU A 115 -0.08 16.02 -19.92
CA LEU A 115 -0.74 16.09 -18.62
C LEU A 115 -0.70 14.73 -17.89
N ASN A 116 -0.36 13.68 -18.63
CA ASN A 116 -0.22 12.31 -18.10
C ASN A 116 1.16 12.08 -17.51
N GLU A 117 1.21 11.57 -16.35
CA GLU A 117 2.36 11.45 -15.48
C GLU A 117 3.27 10.25 -15.78
N ILE A 118 3.83 10.22 -17.00
CA ILE A 118 5.05 9.45 -17.25
C ILE A 118 6.08 10.46 -17.71
N ILE A 119 6.90 10.95 -16.78
CA ILE A 119 8.06 11.76 -17.13
C ILE A 119 9.08 10.82 -17.76
N VAL A 120 8.96 10.62 -19.06
CA VAL A 120 9.99 9.95 -19.87
C VAL A 120 10.90 11.04 -20.38
N THR A 121 12.01 11.26 -19.71
CA THR A 121 13.07 12.15 -20.23
C THR A 121 13.77 11.49 -21.42
N PRO A 122 14.06 12.24 -22.51
CA PRO A 122 14.76 11.70 -23.67
C PRO A 122 16.13 11.11 -23.28
N GLY A 123 16.45 9.96 -23.82
CA GLY A 123 17.73 9.29 -23.55
C GLY A 123 17.71 8.28 -22.40
N HIS A 124 16.67 8.26 -21.56
CA HIS A 124 16.62 7.43 -20.35
C HIS A 124 16.01 6.05 -20.54
N PHE A 125 15.46 5.72 -21.72
CA PHE A 125 14.74 4.47 -21.93
C PHE A 125 15.49 3.23 -21.37
N THR A 126 16.79 3.12 -21.62
CA THR A 126 17.63 2.00 -21.16
C THR A 126 17.90 2.03 -19.65
N ILE A 127 18.03 3.21 -19.06
CA ILE A 127 18.30 3.38 -17.63
C ILE A 127 17.03 3.21 -16.81
N MET A 128 15.89 3.68 -17.31
CA MET A 128 14.59 3.56 -16.62
C MET A 128 13.99 2.16 -16.72
N GLN A 129 14.19 1.43 -17.82
CA GLN A 129 13.79 0.02 -17.92
C GLN A 129 14.52 -0.88 -16.91
N ASN A 130 15.78 -0.56 -16.64
CA ASN A 130 16.59 -1.26 -15.66
C ASN A 130 16.52 -0.56 -14.29
N GLU A 131 15.35 -0.07 -13.89
CA GLU A 131 15.19 0.50 -12.56
C GLU A 131 15.61 -0.52 -11.52
N PRO A 132 16.64 -0.21 -10.70
CA PRO A 132 17.20 -1.17 -9.77
C PRO A 132 16.27 -1.50 -8.61
N ALA A 133 15.39 -0.56 -8.23
CA ALA A 133 14.39 -0.81 -7.19
C ALA A 133 13.20 -1.61 -7.75
N VAL A 134 12.71 -2.57 -6.98
CA VAL A 134 11.53 -3.38 -7.35
C VAL A 134 10.27 -2.56 -7.13
N ARG A 135 9.50 -2.35 -8.20
CA ARG A 135 8.18 -1.71 -8.15
C ARG A 135 7.09 -2.68 -8.55
N GLN A 136 5.98 -2.64 -7.84
CA GLN A 136 4.74 -3.32 -8.19
C GLN A 136 3.72 -2.25 -8.57
N ALA A 137 3.29 -2.23 -9.82
CA ALA A 137 2.31 -1.27 -10.30
C ALA A 137 0.95 -1.95 -10.46
N LEU A 138 -0.09 -1.30 -9.97
CA LEU A 138 -1.48 -1.63 -10.24
C LEU A 138 -2.11 -0.48 -11.03
N SER A 139 -2.67 -0.80 -12.18
CA SER A 139 -3.47 0.13 -12.95
C SER A 139 -4.86 0.32 -12.32
N ARG A 140 -5.52 1.43 -12.64
CA ARG A 140 -6.91 1.68 -12.23
C ARG A 140 -7.83 0.52 -12.55
N GLU A 141 -7.72 -0.06 -13.75
CA GLU A 141 -8.56 -1.17 -14.18
C GLU A 141 -8.35 -2.44 -13.33
N GLU A 142 -7.10 -2.72 -12.96
CA GLU A 142 -6.77 -3.84 -12.07
C GLU A 142 -7.36 -3.62 -10.69
N ILE A 143 -7.19 -2.43 -10.09
CA ILE A 143 -7.74 -2.10 -8.78
C ILE A 143 -9.27 -2.26 -8.76
N GLN A 144 -9.98 -1.72 -9.75
CA GLN A 144 -11.44 -1.80 -9.84
C GLN A 144 -11.98 -3.20 -10.15
N SER A 145 -11.17 -4.08 -10.74
CA SER A 145 -11.59 -5.44 -11.10
C SER A 145 -11.45 -6.45 -9.97
N ILE A 146 -10.50 -6.26 -9.07
CA ILE A 146 -10.26 -7.15 -7.93
C ILE A 146 -11.46 -7.11 -6.97
N PRO A 147 -12.03 -8.28 -6.56
CA PRO A 147 -13.06 -8.30 -5.53
C PRO A 147 -12.48 -7.84 -4.19
N HIS A 148 -13.07 -6.82 -3.58
CA HIS A 148 -12.63 -6.32 -2.28
C HIS A 148 -13.76 -5.58 -1.56
N PHE A 149 -13.95 -5.88 -0.31
CA PHE A 149 -14.97 -5.26 0.51
C PHE A 149 -14.79 -3.73 0.58
N GLY A 150 -15.87 -2.99 0.39
CA GLY A 150 -15.88 -1.53 0.51
C GLY A 150 -15.30 -0.77 -0.68
N GLU A 151 -14.92 -1.46 -1.76
CA GLU A 151 -14.26 -0.86 -2.94
C GLU A 151 -13.07 0.03 -2.52
N ASP A 152 -12.17 -0.57 -1.71
CA ASP A 152 -11.06 0.10 -1.04
C ASP A 152 -9.70 -0.22 -1.68
N ILE A 153 -8.88 0.83 -1.87
CA ILE A 153 -7.58 0.73 -2.56
C ILE A 153 -6.55 -0.11 -1.78
N TYR A 154 -6.53 0.03 -0.46
CA TYR A 154 -5.55 -0.69 0.36
C TYR A 154 -5.90 -2.17 0.44
N ARG A 155 -7.18 -2.53 0.45
CA ARG A 155 -7.63 -3.92 0.38
C ARG A 155 -7.27 -4.59 -0.95
N ALA A 156 -7.27 -3.84 -2.05
CA ALA A 156 -6.81 -4.37 -3.33
C ALA A 156 -5.30 -4.72 -3.30
N VAL A 157 -4.46 -3.87 -2.67
CA VAL A 157 -3.02 -4.13 -2.56
C VAL A 157 -2.64 -5.18 -1.53
N GLN A 158 -3.48 -5.48 -0.54
CA GLN A 158 -3.24 -6.56 0.43
C GLN A 158 -3.04 -7.93 -0.23
N ARG A 159 -3.41 -8.08 -1.50
CA ARG A 159 -3.24 -9.31 -2.29
C ARG A 159 -1.89 -9.41 -3.01
N LEU A 160 -1.06 -8.37 -2.95
CA LEU A 160 0.27 -8.40 -3.55
C LEU A 160 1.27 -9.16 -2.67
N PRO A 161 2.32 -9.80 -3.25
CA PRO A 161 3.33 -10.50 -2.47
C PRO A 161 4.06 -9.56 -1.52
N GLY A 162 4.41 -10.07 -0.34
CA GLY A 162 5.07 -9.29 0.72
C GLY A 162 4.16 -8.39 1.52
N ILE A 163 2.85 -8.43 1.27
CA ILE A 163 1.84 -7.66 2.01
C ILE A 163 0.95 -8.59 2.81
N SER A 164 0.65 -8.18 4.04
CA SER A 164 -0.31 -8.85 4.91
C SER A 164 -1.40 -7.86 5.33
N GLY A 165 -2.63 -8.32 5.37
CA GLY A 165 -3.78 -7.55 5.82
C GLY A 165 -4.90 -8.45 6.30
N ASN A 166 -5.99 -7.89 6.79
CA ASN A 166 -7.13 -8.62 7.34
C ASN A 166 -8.47 -8.14 6.78
N ASP A 167 -9.55 -8.86 7.10
CA ASP A 167 -10.88 -8.60 6.52
C ASP A 167 -11.54 -7.31 7.00
N TYR A 168 -11.29 -6.88 8.24
CA TYR A 168 -11.93 -5.70 8.82
C TYR A 168 -11.12 -4.42 8.60
N SER A 169 -9.81 -4.54 8.38
CA SER A 169 -8.90 -3.40 8.25
C SER A 169 -8.44 -3.16 6.82
N ALA A 170 -8.37 -1.91 6.43
CA ALA A 170 -7.64 -1.46 5.26
C ALA A 170 -6.13 -1.28 5.55
N LYS A 171 -5.72 -1.25 6.82
CA LYS A 171 -4.31 -1.23 7.22
C LYS A 171 -3.61 -2.49 6.73
N PHE A 172 -2.40 -2.33 6.24
CA PHE A 172 -1.60 -3.44 5.74
C PHE A 172 -0.17 -3.35 6.25
N THR A 173 0.49 -4.48 6.31
CA THR A 173 1.90 -4.58 6.70
C THR A 173 2.73 -4.96 5.50
N VAL A 174 3.99 -4.52 5.45
CA VAL A 174 4.91 -4.80 4.34
C VAL A 174 6.13 -5.53 4.87
N ARG A 175 6.33 -6.78 4.43
CA ARG A 175 7.50 -7.61 4.80
C ARG A 175 7.79 -7.58 6.30
N GLY A 176 6.77 -7.89 7.10
CA GLY A 176 6.89 -7.93 8.55
C GLY A 176 7.07 -6.56 9.23
N GLY A 177 6.84 -5.45 8.54
CA GLY A 177 6.78 -4.11 9.13
C GLY A 177 5.34 -3.67 9.37
N GLU A 178 5.14 -2.79 10.32
CA GLU A 178 3.82 -2.23 10.66
C GLU A 178 3.33 -1.26 9.57
N ASN A 179 2.02 -0.96 9.53
CA ASN A 179 1.46 -0.05 8.54
C ASN A 179 2.08 1.36 8.60
N LYS A 180 2.40 1.87 9.79
CA LYS A 180 3.07 3.17 9.99
C LYS A 180 4.51 3.22 9.48
N GLU A 181 5.12 2.06 9.22
CA GLU A 181 6.44 1.96 8.58
C GLU A 181 6.38 2.12 7.06
N VAL A 182 5.19 2.33 6.47
CA VAL A 182 4.98 2.52 5.03
C VAL A 182 4.72 3.99 4.74
N LEU A 183 5.47 4.55 3.79
CA LEU A 183 5.21 5.89 3.27
C LEU A 183 4.02 5.85 2.31
N VAL A 184 2.95 6.54 2.64
CA VAL A 184 1.80 6.70 1.74
C VAL A 184 1.86 8.08 1.09
N LEU A 185 1.93 8.12 -0.22
CA LEU A 185 1.96 9.34 -1.01
C LEU A 185 0.71 9.44 -1.89
N LEU A 186 0.16 10.64 -2.03
CA LEU A 186 -0.87 10.99 -3.01
C LEU A 186 -0.41 12.19 -3.83
N ASP A 187 -0.14 11.98 -5.13
CA ASP A 187 0.42 13.00 -6.03
C ASP A 187 1.64 13.75 -5.42
N GLY A 188 2.49 13.01 -4.70
CA GLY A 188 3.71 13.51 -4.07
C GLY A 188 3.55 14.09 -2.66
N LEU A 189 2.32 14.20 -2.13
CA LEU A 189 2.06 14.57 -0.73
C LEU A 189 2.07 13.31 0.17
N GLU A 190 2.78 13.35 1.29
CA GLU A 190 2.67 12.34 2.34
C GLU A 190 1.35 12.47 3.11
N LEU A 191 0.63 11.34 3.26
CA LEU A 191 -0.57 11.23 4.08
C LEU A 191 -0.20 10.57 5.42
N ASP A 192 -0.34 11.29 6.52
CA ASP A 192 0.03 10.80 7.85
C ASP A 192 -0.99 9.79 8.39
N GLU A 193 -2.29 10.06 8.25
CA GLU A 193 -3.38 9.18 8.70
C GLU A 193 -4.32 8.86 7.52
N PRO A 194 -3.95 7.88 6.65
CA PRO A 194 -4.67 7.63 5.41
C PRO A 194 -5.90 6.72 5.54
N PHE A 195 -6.45 6.55 6.76
CA PHE A 195 -7.54 5.61 7.04
C PHE A 195 -8.73 6.29 7.70
N HIS A 196 -9.94 5.83 7.34
CA HIS A 196 -11.17 6.07 8.08
C HIS A 196 -11.33 5.03 9.21
N LEU A 197 -12.06 5.40 10.27
CA LEU A 197 -12.43 4.52 11.37
C LEU A 197 -11.20 3.88 12.04
N ASN A 198 -10.23 4.73 12.40
CA ASN A 198 -8.92 4.29 12.90
C ASN A 198 -9.03 3.46 14.18
N ASP A 199 -9.95 3.76 15.09
CA ASP A 199 -10.13 3.08 16.37
C ASP A 199 -10.73 1.67 16.22
N ILE A 200 -11.46 1.42 15.14
CA ILE A 200 -11.95 0.07 14.82
C ILE A 200 -11.11 -0.62 13.73
N GLY A 201 -9.80 -0.35 13.74
CA GLY A 201 -8.82 -1.02 12.91
C GLY A 201 -8.52 -0.34 11.57
N GLY A 202 -9.03 0.87 11.30
CA GLY A 202 -8.81 1.56 10.03
C GLY A 202 -9.55 0.88 8.88
N GLY A 203 -10.87 0.93 8.90
CA GLY A 203 -11.74 0.13 8.04
C GLY A 203 -11.60 0.40 6.54
N LEU A 204 -11.32 1.65 6.14
CA LEU A 204 -11.30 2.10 4.74
C LEU A 204 -10.22 3.18 4.53
N SER A 205 -9.81 3.37 3.27
CA SER A 205 -8.96 4.48 2.82
C SER A 205 -9.72 5.80 2.83
N ILE A 206 -9.05 6.91 3.13
CA ILE A 206 -9.59 8.28 2.96
C ILE A 206 -9.56 8.75 1.49
N VAL A 207 -9.13 7.92 0.56
CA VAL A 207 -9.09 8.22 -0.87
C VAL A 207 -9.98 7.25 -1.61
N ASP A 208 -10.99 7.76 -2.33
CA ASP A 208 -11.88 6.93 -3.13
C ASP A 208 -11.15 6.29 -4.32
N VAL A 209 -11.40 5.00 -4.57
CA VAL A 209 -10.87 4.24 -5.70
C VAL A 209 -11.18 4.89 -7.06
N GLU A 210 -12.29 5.60 -7.18
CA GLU A 210 -12.69 6.31 -8.39
C GLU A 210 -11.82 7.55 -8.69
N ALA A 211 -11.14 8.09 -7.69
CA ALA A 211 -10.22 9.22 -7.82
C ALA A 211 -8.79 8.79 -8.23
N ILE A 212 -8.51 7.48 -8.31
CA ILE A 212 -7.15 6.96 -8.49
C ILE A 212 -6.90 6.53 -9.94
N GLY A 213 -5.77 6.97 -10.48
CA GLY A 213 -5.26 6.58 -11.79
C GLY A 213 -4.36 5.34 -11.76
N GLY A 214 -3.63 5.15 -10.66
CA GLY A 214 -2.74 4.02 -10.48
C GLY A 214 -2.00 4.07 -9.15
N ILE A 215 -1.35 2.96 -8.82
CA ILE A 215 -0.60 2.77 -7.59
C ILE A 215 0.76 2.16 -7.92
N ASN A 216 1.82 2.69 -7.30
CA ASN A 216 3.14 2.10 -7.30
C ASN A 216 3.51 1.71 -5.88
N LEU A 217 3.89 0.46 -5.69
CA LEU A 217 4.31 -0.08 -4.41
C LEU A 217 5.77 -0.52 -4.48
N MET A 218 6.58 -0.09 -3.52
CA MET A 218 7.95 -0.55 -3.28
C MET A 218 8.00 -1.21 -1.91
N THR A 219 8.34 -2.49 -1.86
CA THR A 219 8.34 -3.31 -0.65
C THR A 219 9.71 -3.41 0.02
N GLY A 220 10.63 -2.52 -0.33
CA GLY A 220 11.98 -2.41 0.21
C GLY A 220 12.98 -1.95 -0.85
N GLY A 221 14.21 -1.61 -0.45
CA GLY A 221 15.26 -1.15 -1.36
C GLY A 221 14.91 0.14 -2.13
N PHE A 222 13.99 0.94 -1.62
CA PHE A 222 13.55 2.17 -2.28
C PHE A 222 14.64 3.24 -2.30
N SER A 223 14.60 4.10 -3.33
CA SER A 223 15.59 5.15 -3.62
C SER A 223 15.73 6.16 -2.47
N ALA A 224 16.85 6.90 -2.43
CA ALA A 224 17.16 7.90 -1.41
C ALA A 224 16.18 9.09 -1.39
N GLU A 225 15.39 9.31 -2.43
CA GLU A 225 14.32 10.32 -2.49
C GLU A 225 13.21 10.10 -1.44
N TYR A 226 13.03 8.86 -0.98
CA TYR A 226 12.06 8.49 0.06
C TYR A 226 12.77 8.32 1.41
N GLY A 227 12.30 8.98 2.45
CA GLY A 227 12.88 8.96 3.80
C GLY A 227 11.87 8.67 4.88
N ASP A 228 12.38 8.54 6.11
CA ASP A 228 11.61 8.47 7.35
C ASP A 228 10.58 7.33 7.41
N LYS A 229 10.89 6.19 6.76
CA LYS A 229 10.09 4.96 6.78
C LYS A 229 10.96 3.72 6.66
N LEU A 230 10.56 2.64 7.35
CA LEU A 230 11.36 1.41 7.48
C LEU A 230 10.99 0.32 6.48
N SER A 231 9.76 0.28 5.93
CA SER A 231 9.27 -0.92 5.28
C SER A 231 8.95 -0.78 3.80
N GLY A 232 8.34 0.32 3.38
CA GLY A 232 7.94 0.47 1.99
C GLY A 232 7.44 1.84 1.62
N VAL A 233 7.15 2.02 0.32
CA VAL A 233 6.55 3.23 -0.24
C VAL A 233 5.32 2.84 -1.05
N PHE A 234 4.21 3.49 -0.77
CA PHE A 234 2.94 3.34 -1.44
C PHE A 234 2.59 4.68 -2.10
N ASP A 235 2.85 4.77 -3.40
CA ASP A 235 2.70 6.00 -4.17
C ASP A 235 1.45 5.92 -5.04
N ILE A 236 0.48 6.80 -4.74
CA ILE A 236 -0.83 6.88 -5.38
C ILE A 236 -0.82 8.07 -6.33
N SER A 237 -1.18 7.81 -7.58
CA SER A 237 -1.45 8.87 -8.57
C SER A 237 -2.96 9.04 -8.72
N SER A 238 -3.43 10.29 -8.70
CA SER A 238 -4.82 10.62 -9.00
C SER A 238 -5.16 10.44 -10.49
N ILE A 239 -6.46 10.38 -10.81
CA ILE A 239 -6.91 10.25 -12.21
C ILE A 239 -6.44 11.40 -13.08
N THR A 240 -6.25 11.08 -14.35
CA THR A 240 -6.11 12.05 -15.45
C THR A 240 -7.36 11.97 -16.32
N PRO A 241 -8.10 13.07 -16.52
CA PRO A 241 -9.26 13.09 -17.41
C PRO A 241 -8.88 12.74 -18.86
N GLU A 242 -9.74 11.95 -19.51
CA GLU A 242 -9.58 11.65 -20.93
C GLU A 242 -9.95 12.87 -21.80
N PRO A 243 -9.32 13.05 -22.98
CA PRO A 243 -9.74 14.08 -23.93
C PRO A 243 -11.20 13.91 -24.36
N GLY A 244 -11.95 15.01 -24.37
CA GLY A 244 -13.37 15.01 -24.77
C GLY A 244 -14.21 15.94 -23.91
N GLN A 245 -15.52 15.67 -23.87
CA GLN A 245 -16.42 16.41 -22.96
C GLN A 245 -16.14 16.01 -21.49
N PRO A 246 -16.37 16.93 -20.55
CA PRO A 246 -16.33 16.58 -19.13
C PRO A 246 -17.23 15.38 -18.84
N ARG A 247 -16.75 14.46 -18.01
CA ARG A 247 -17.48 13.28 -17.60
C ARG A 247 -17.87 13.37 -16.13
N THR A 248 -19.13 13.07 -15.85
CA THR A 248 -19.65 13.01 -14.49
C THR A 248 -20.09 11.58 -14.20
N ALA A 249 -19.72 11.05 -13.05
CA ALA A 249 -20.18 9.75 -12.60
C ALA A 249 -20.86 9.89 -11.24
N VAL A 250 -21.97 9.19 -11.09
CA VAL A 250 -22.68 9.00 -9.81
C VAL A 250 -22.74 7.51 -9.54
N GLY A 251 -22.42 7.12 -8.32
CA GLY A 251 -22.40 5.72 -7.91
C GLY A 251 -23.11 5.50 -6.59
N LEU A 252 -23.67 4.32 -6.44
CA LEU A 252 -24.28 3.86 -5.21
C LEU A 252 -23.91 2.39 -5.01
N SER A 253 -23.40 2.05 -3.84
CA SER A 253 -23.08 0.69 -3.48
C SER A 253 -23.68 0.32 -2.13
N PHE A 254 -23.48 -0.89 -1.66
CA PHE A 254 -23.95 -1.32 -0.35
C PHE A 254 -23.41 -0.46 0.81
N LEU A 255 -22.22 0.16 0.67
CA LEU A 255 -21.58 0.88 1.75
C LEU A 255 -21.50 2.40 1.57
N ASN A 256 -21.61 2.90 0.34
CA ASN A 256 -21.38 4.33 0.10
C ASN A 256 -22.05 4.85 -1.17
N ALA A 257 -22.29 6.16 -1.19
CA ALA A 257 -22.62 6.96 -2.36
C ALA A 257 -21.37 7.72 -2.84
N ARG A 258 -21.22 7.85 -4.16
CA ARG A 258 -20.09 8.48 -4.82
C ARG A 258 -20.52 9.48 -5.87
N PHE A 259 -19.74 10.54 -5.97
CA PHE A 259 -19.83 11.52 -7.05
C PHE A 259 -18.42 11.78 -7.59
N LYS A 260 -18.27 11.77 -8.88
CA LYS A 260 -17.01 12.16 -9.54
C LYS A 260 -17.33 12.99 -10.76
N THR A 261 -16.58 14.05 -10.97
CA THR A 261 -16.63 14.81 -12.21
C THR A 261 -15.21 15.23 -12.61
N ALA A 262 -14.89 15.15 -13.89
CA ALA A 262 -13.55 15.40 -14.39
C ALA A 262 -13.59 15.92 -15.82
N GLY A 263 -12.65 16.79 -16.18
CA GLY A 263 -12.59 17.34 -17.53
C GLY A 263 -11.34 18.13 -17.83
N LEU A 264 -11.21 18.52 -19.08
CA LEU A 264 -10.16 19.42 -19.56
C LEU A 264 -10.72 20.85 -19.66
N PHE A 265 -9.86 21.84 -19.50
CA PHE A 265 -10.21 23.23 -19.85
C PHE A 265 -10.32 23.38 -21.37
N LYS A 266 -11.15 24.32 -21.82
CA LYS A 266 -11.45 24.53 -23.25
C LYS A 266 -10.21 24.88 -24.10
N ASP A 267 -9.21 25.50 -23.49
CA ASP A 267 -7.93 25.82 -24.14
C ASP A 267 -6.96 24.62 -24.25
N GLY A 268 -7.34 23.47 -23.69
CA GLY A 268 -6.51 22.26 -23.66
C GLY A 268 -5.28 22.34 -22.76
N LYS A 269 -5.09 23.47 -22.05
CA LYS A 269 -3.89 23.72 -21.20
C LYS A 269 -4.05 23.21 -19.77
N GLY A 270 -5.18 22.72 -19.41
CA GLY A 270 -5.40 22.27 -18.03
C GLY A 270 -6.48 21.20 -17.90
N GLN A 271 -6.51 20.64 -16.72
CA GLN A 271 -7.46 19.62 -16.32
C GLN A 271 -7.92 19.85 -14.88
N TRP A 272 -9.07 19.30 -14.58
CA TRP A 272 -9.61 19.32 -13.23
C TRP A 272 -10.40 18.04 -12.94
N PHE A 273 -10.46 17.67 -11.68
CA PHE A 273 -11.42 16.69 -11.21
C PHE A 273 -11.86 17.00 -9.77
N LEU A 274 -13.04 16.47 -9.44
CA LEU A 274 -13.59 16.44 -8.10
C LEU A 274 -14.18 15.04 -7.87
N SER A 275 -13.79 14.42 -6.76
CA SER A 275 -14.38 13.17 -6.27
C SER A 275 -14.90 13.41 -4.86
N ALA A 276 -16.09 12.89 -4.57
CA ALA A 276 -16.69 12.93 -3.24
C ALA A 276 -17.35 11.59 -2.94
N ARG A 277 -17.14 11.09 -1.72
CA ARG A 277 -17.75 9.85 -1.24
C ARG A 277 -18.35 10.08 0.15
N ARG A 278 -19.52 9.49 0.40
CA ARG A 278 -20.17 9.40 1.70
C ARG A 278 -20.48 7.95 2.01
N GLY A 279 -19.92 7.43 3.09
CA GLY A 279 -20.32 6.16 3.67
C GLY A 279 -21.58 6.31 4.50
N TYR A 280 -22.44 5.29 4.49
CA TYR A 280 -23.69 5.27 5.20
C TYR A 280 -23.95 3.91 5.88
N ILE A 281 -22.90 3.39 6.52
CA ILE A 281 -23.01 2.14 7.28
C ILE A 281 -24.04 2.30 8.41
N ASP A 282 -24.14 3.48 9.02
CA ASP A 282 -25.17 3.88 9.95
C ASP A 282 -26.60 3.66 9.43
N LEU A 283 -26.85 4.06 8.17
CA LEU A 283 -28.16 3.85 7.55
C LEU A 283 -28.47 2.38 7.26
N VAL A 284 -27.44 1.59 6.92
CA VAL A 284 -27.59 0.15 6.71
C VAL A 284 -27.92 -0.56 8.02
N LEU A 285 -27.25 -0.22 9.11
CA LEU A 285 -27.52 -0.76 10.45
C LEU A 285 -28.93 -0.42 10.92
N LYS A 286 -29.41 0.81 10.67
CA LYS A 286 -30.81 1.23 10.92
C LYS A 286 -31.85 0.36 10.21
N LEU A 287 -31.57 -0.04 8.98
CA LEU A 287 -32.49 -0.86 8.18
C LEU A 287 -32.60 -2.31 8.67
N ILE A 288 -31.65 -2.77 9.46
CA ILE A 288 -31.62 -4.14 10.02
C ILE A 288 -31.84 -4.16 11.53
N ASP A 289 -32.28 -3.04 12.13
CA ASP A 289 -32.52 -2.85 13.57
C ASP A 289 -31.30 -3.11 14.46
N GLU A 290 -30.08 -2.86 13.95
CA GLU A 290 -28.80 -3.01 14.68
C GLU A 290 -28.14 -1.64 14.99
N GLU A 291 -28.91 -0.54 14.88
CA GLU A 291 -28.39 0.82 15.07
C GLU A 291 -28.06 1.17 16.53
N ASP A 292 -28.68 0.49 17.48
CA ASP A 292 -28.56 0.82 18.90
C ASP A 292 -27.15 0.51 19.45
N GLN A 293 -26.35 -0.29 18.76
CA GLN A 293 -25.02 -0.71 19.21
C GLN A 293 -23.89 0.02 18.49
N LEU A 294 -24.04 0.33 17.18
CA LEU A 294 -22.95 0.81 16.36
C LEU A 294 -23.43 1.78 15.27
N SER A 295 -22.84 2.98 15.20
CA SER A 295 -23.25 3.99 14.22
C SER A 295 -22.03 4.65 13.52
N PRO A 296 -21.32 3.97 12.60
CA PRO A 296 -20.19 4.54 11.89
C PRO A 296 -20.63 5.29 10.62
N ASP A 297 -20.13 6.48 10.44
CA ASP A 297 -20.23 7.21 9.19
C ASP A 297 -18.87 7.77 8.75
N TYR A 298 -18.73 8.06 7.45
CA TYR A 298 -17.53 8.69 6.92
C TYR A 298 -17.79 9.45 5.62
N TYR A 299 -16.92 10.40 5.33
CA TYR A 299 -16.91 11.09 4.04
C TYR A 299 -15.49 11.45 3.63
N ASP A 300 -15.26 11.55 2.32
CA ASP A 300 -14.07 12.13 1.74
C ASP A 300 -14.37 12.94 0.48
N VAL A 301 -13.55 13.97 0.25
CA VAL A 301 -13.61 14.84 -0.91
C VAL A 301 -12.18 15.10 -1.38
N LEU A 302 -11.89 14.76 -2.62
CA LEU A 302 -10.61 15.04 -3.28
C LEU A 302 -10.83 15.89 -4.53
N GLY A 303 -10.19 17.04 -4.58
CA GLY A 303 -10.22 17.94 -5.73
C GLY A 303 -8.84 18.28 -6.24
N LYS A 304 -8.68 18.38 -7.56
CA LYS A 304 -7.45 18.77 -8.23
C LYS A 304 -7.75 19.68 -9.41
N VAL A 305 -6.97 20.74 -9.52
CA VAL A 305 -6.87 21.59 -10.70
C VAL A 305 -5.42 21.64 -11.12
N GLN A 306 -5.15 21.30 -12.37
CA GLN A 306 -3.81 21.34 -12.94
C GLN A 306 -3.84 22.19 -14.20
N TYR A 307 -2.89 23.12 -14.30
CA TYR A 307 -2.82 24.04 -15.43
C TYR A 307 -1.38 24.22 -15.90
N GLN A 308 -1.21 24.20 -17.20
CA GLN A 308 0.05 24.47 -17.86
C GLN A 308 0.24 25.99 -18.02
N LEU A 309 1.13 26.55 -17.20
CA LEU A 309 1.43 27.98 -17.21
C LEU A 309 2.11 28.41 -18.51
N ASN A 310 3.02 27.55 -19.01
CA ASN A 310 3.70 27.69 -20.29
C ASN A 310 4.25 26.31 -20.71
N THR A 311 5.05 26.25 -21.78
CA THR A 311 5.63 25.00 -22.31
C THR A 311 6.55 24.27 -21.33
N HIS A 312 7.05 24.95 -20.29
CA HIS A 312 8.03 24.43 -19.34
C HIS A 312 7.49 24.23 -17.94
N HIS A 313 6.38 24.87 -17.59
CA HIS A 313 5.88 24.88 -16.22
C HIS A 313 4.42 24.45 -16.14
N THR A 314 4.15 23.48 -15.29
CA THR A 314 2.79 23.02 -14.96
C THR A 314 2.56 23.14 -13.47
N LEU A 315 1.49 23.80 -13.07
CA LEU A 315 1.07 23.97 -11.67
C LEU A 315 -0.17 23.10 -11.42
N ALA A 316 -0.15 22.36 -10.34
CA ALA A 316 -1.31 21.66 -9.81
C ALA A 316 -1.63 22.14 -8.41
N ALA A 317 -2.92 22.36 -8.13
CA ALA A 317 -3.46 22.63 -6.80
C ALA A 317 -4.40 21.50 -6.42
N ASN A 318 -4.23 20.97 -5.22
CA ASN A 318 -4.97 19.83 -4.73
C ASN A 318 -5.51 20.09 -3.33
N VAL A 319 -6.65 19.49 -3.01
CA VAL A 319 -7.24 19.50 -1.68
C VAL A 319 -7.85 18.12 -1.40
N LEU A 320 -7.58 17.58 -0.20
CA LEU A 320 -8.22 16.40 0.33
C LEU A 320 -8.82 16.73 1.70
N ARG A 321 -10.11 16.47 1.85
CA ARG A 321 -10.81 16.55 3.13
C ARG A 321 -11.47 15.22 3.40
N SER A 322 -11.26 14.67 4.60
CA SER A 322 -11.97 13.48 5.06
C SER A 322 -12.41 13.64 6.51
N GLY A 323 -13.41 12.88 6.89
CA GLY A 323 -13.86 12.81 8.27
C GLY A 323 -14.64 11.53 8.48
N ASP A 324 -14.61 11.04 9.71
CA ASP A 324 -15.44 9.95 10.16
C ASP A 324 -15.90 10.17 11.60
N GLN A 325 -17.02 9.55 11.93
CA GLN A 325 -17.55 9.53 13.29
C GLN A 325 -18.04 8.12 13.58
N PHE A 326 -17.93 7.75 14.83
CA PHE A 326 -18.26 6.44 15.33
C PHE A 326 -18.79 6.55 16.75
N ASP A 327 -20.00 6.03 16.96
CA ASP A 327 -20.66 5.92 18.25
C ASP A 327 -20.91 4.43 18.53
N LEU A 328 -20.53 3.97 19.71
CA LEU A 328 -20.77 2.61 20.19
C LEU A 328 -21.47 2.65 21.54
N LEU A 329 -22.54 1.88 21.66
CA LEU A 329 -23.22 1.58 22.92
C LEU A 329 -23.18 0.06 23.13
N GLU A 330 -22.43 -0.39 24.11
CA GLU A 330 -22.36 -1.81 24.45
C GLU A 330 -23.52 -2.25 25.34
N GLU A 331 -23.86 -3.54 25.31
CA GLU A 331 -24.99 -4.12 26.11
C GLU A 331 -24.85 -3.87 27.60
N GLU A 332 -23.62 -3.83 28.12
CA GLU A 332 -23.34 -3.50 29.54
C GLU A 332 -23.41 -1.98 29.81
N GLY A 333 -23.67 -1.16 28.81
CA GLY A 333 -23.89 0.28 28.93
C GLY A 333 -22.63 1.11 28.77
N ALA A 334 -21.50 0.54 28.36
CA ALA A 334 -20.33 1.31 27.93
C ALA A 334 -20.67 2.16 26.70
N GLN A 335 -20.24 3.41 26.74
CA GLN A 335 -20.46 4.37 25.65
C GLN A 335 -19.12 4.86 25.15
N VAL A 336 -18.92 4.81 23.85
CA VAL A 336 -17.71 5.31 23.20
C VAL A 336 -18.09 6.16 22.02
N ASN A 337 -17.47 7.34 21.94
CA ASN A 337 -17.56 8.22 20.79
C ASN A 337 -16.15 8.42 20.24
N SER A 338 -15.99 8.36 18.95
CA SER A 338 -14.72 8.63 18.27
C SER A 338 -14.96 9.40 16.97
N GLY A 339 -14.13 10.39 16.69
CA GLY A 339 -14.17 11.18 15.49
C GLY A 339 -12.76 11.51 14.97
N TYR A 340 -12.59 11.40 13.66
CA TYR A 340 -11.37 11.78 12.95
C TYR A 340 -11.67 12.78 11.85
N GLY A 341 -10.75 13.72 11.64
CA GLY A 341 -10.86 14.66 10.56
C GLY A 341 -9.50 14.99 9.96
N ASN A 342 -9.36 14.84 8.64
CA ASN A 342 -8.14 15.14 7.92
C ASN A 342 -8.40 16.25 6.89
N THR A 343 -7.49 17.20 6.79
CA THR A 343 -7.50 18.25 5.76
C THR A 343 -6.10 18.42 5.22
N TYR A 344 -5.91 18.19 3.94
CA TYR A 344 -4.64 18.40 3.26
C TYR A 344 -4.83 19.34 2.09
N GLY A 345 -3.88 20.27 1.92
CA GLY A 345 -3.80 21.14 0.77
C GLY A 345 -2.39 21.19 0.25
N TRP A 346 -2.19 21.05 -1.08
CA TRP A 346 -0.85 21.13 -1.65
C TRP A 346 -0.82 21.68 -3.05
N LEU A 347 0.27 22.37 -3.35
CA LEU A 347 0.61 22.88 -4.67
C LEU A 347 1.82 22.12 -5.19
N THR A 348 1.75 21.66 -6.42
CA THR A 348 2.85 20.99 -7.11
C THR A 348 3.21 21.79 -8.37
N LEU A 349 4.44 22.31 -8.42
CA LEU A 349 5.00 22.94 -9.62
C LEU A 349 6.00 21.99 -10.25
N LYS A 350 5.70 21.54 -11.46
CA LYS A 350 6.62 20.76 -12.31
C LYS A 350 7.27 21.70 -13.32
N SER A 351 8.60 21.67 -13.39
CA SER A 351 9.39 22.61 -14.20
C SER A 351 10.44 21.87 -15.03
N PHE A 352 10.40 22.03 -16.34
CA PHE A 352 11.43 21.58 -17.25
C PHE A 352 12.33 22.77 -17.62
N TRP A 353 13.48 22.87 -16.96
CA TRP A 353 14.44 23.94 -17.21
C TRP A 353 15.21 23.73 -18.51
N SER A 354 15.35 22.48 -18.92
CA SER A 354 15.88 22.07 -20.20
C SER A 354 15.38 20.67 -20.55
N GLN A 355 15.75 20.12 -21.70
CA GLN A 355 15.47 18.73 -22.07
C GLN A 355 16.14 17.70 -21.14
N LYS A 356 17.10 18.13 -20.30
CA LYS A 356 17.87 17.28 -19.40
C LYS A 356 17.62 17.57 -17.92
N LEU A 357 17.02 18.70 -17.60
CA LEU A 357 16.85 19.14 -16.21
C LEU A 357 15.37 19.35 -15.89
N PHE A 358 14.86 18.51 -15.01
CA PHE A 358 13.51 18.56 -14.45
C PHE A 358 13.56 18.91 -12.97
N ALA A 359 12.59 19.66 -12.50
CA ALA A 359 12.39 19.94 -11.09
C ALA A 359 10.92 19.82 -10.70
N GLN A 360 10.67 19.35 -9.49
CA GLN A 360 9.34 19.33 -8.87
C GLN A 360 9.41 19.99 -7.51
N THR A 361 8.56 21.02 -7.33
CA THR A 361 8.37 21.71 -6.06
C THR A 361 7.03 21.36 -5.48
N VAL A 362 6.96 20.97 -4.21
CA VAL A 362 5.70 20.74 -3.50
C VAL A 362 5.65 21.62 -2.27
N LEU A 363 4.60 22.45 -2.18
CA LEU A 363 4.22 23.19 -0.98
C LEU A 363 2.99 22.52 -0.39
N SER A 364 3.00 22.18 0.88
CA SER A 364 1.92 21.43 1.50
C SER A 364 1.53 21.94 2.88
N THR A 365 0.29 21.71 3.22
CA THR A 365 -0.23 21.85 4.57
C THR A 365 -1.12 20.66 4.89
N GLY A 366 -1.03 20.14 6.11
CA GLY A 366 -1.86 19.08 6.63
C GLY A 366 -2.39 19.42 8.01
N TYR A 367 -3.62 19.05 8.27
CA TYR A 367 -4.25 19.11 9.59
C TYR A 367 -5.01 17.83 9.83
N VAL A 368 -4.66 17.13 10.91
CA VAL A 368 -5.32 15.89 11.36
C VAL A 368 -5.85 16.16 12.78
N ALA A 369 -7.10 15.82 13.03
CA ALA A 369 -7.72 15.89 14.34
C ALA A 369 -8.33 14.57 14.71
N GLN A 370 -8.17 14.18 15.98
CA GLN A 370 -8.79 13.02 16.60
C GLN A 370 -9.44 13.48 17.90
N ASP A 371 -10.65 13.01 18.12
CA ASP A 371 -11.36 13.20 19.40
C ASP A 371 -12.04 11.87 19.74
N ARG A 372 -11.72 11.29 20.90
CA ARG A 372 -12.37 10.09 21.39
C ARG A 372 -12.68 10.23 22.88
N SER A 373 -13.84 9.72 23.29
CA SER A 373 -14.23 9.67 24.68
C SER A 373 -15.02 8.40 24.96
N GLY A 374 -14.87 7.85 26.16
CA GLY A 374 -15.55 6.65 26.53
C GLY A 374 -15.79 6.54 28.01
N THR A 375 -16.87 5.86 28.37
CA THR A 375 -17.23 5.51 29.75
C THR A 375 -17.59 4.05 29.80
N ASP A 376 -16.96 3.33 30.71
CA ASP A 376 -17.23 1.94 30.96
C ASP A 376 -17.80 1.78 32.39
N PHE A 377 -18.72 0.83 32.56
CA PHE A 377 -19.47 0.62 33.78
C PHE A 377 -19.28 -0.80 34.35
N ILE A 378 -19.41 -0.94 35.65
CA ILE A 378 -19.35 -2.22 36.31
C ILE A 378 -20.62 -2.46 37.11
N GLY A 379 -21.19 -3.66 36.97
CA GLY A 379 -22.34 -4.14 37.72
C GLY A 379 -23.67 -3.51 37.33
N SER A 380 -24.77 -4.10 37.81
CA SER A 380 -26.15 -3.66 37.56
C SER A 380 -26.47 -2.23 38.00
N ASN A 381 -25.66 -1.68 38.91
CA ASN A 381 -25.82 -0.31 39.43
C ASN A 381 -25.09 0.73 38.53
N ARG A 382 -24.52 0.36 37.39
CA ARG A 382 -23.79 1.23 36.46
C ARG A 382 -22.75 2.11 37.18
N GLN A 383 -21.96 1.55 38.05
CA GLN A 383 -20.83 2.29 38.64
C GLN A 383 -19.74 2.44 37.59
N VAL A 384 -19.24 3.67 37.40
CA VAL A 384 -18.17 3.95 36.44
C VAL A 384 -16.93 3.13 36.82
N ARG A 385 -16.52 2.23 35.93
CA ARG A 385 -15.27 1.47 36.02
C ARG A 385 -14.12 2.30 35.46
N ALA A 386 -14.30 2.85 34.29
CA ALA A 386 -13.31 3.68 33.63
C ALA A 386 -13.99 4.84 32.87
N TYR A 387 -13.29 5.93 32.77
CA TYR A 387 -13.62 7.05 31.88
C TYR A 387 -12.34 7.51 31.18
N ALA A 388 -12.37 7.65 29.87
CA ALA A 388 -11.25 8.20 29.11
C ALA A 388 -11.73 9.27 28.15
N SER A 389 -10.90 10.28 27.94
CA SER A 389 -11.04 11.28 26.86
C SER A 389 -9.68 11.58 26.27
N ASP A 390 -9.60 11.70 24.95
CA ASP A 390 -8.38 11.87 24.21
C ASP A 390 -8.61 12.78 22.99
N ALA A 391 -8.20 14.02 23.12
CA ALA A 391 -8.27 14.99 22.04
C ALA A 391 -6.84 15.25 21.52
N ARG A 392 -6.61 15.00 20.24
CA ARG A 392 -5.31 15.20 19.59
C ARG A 392 -5.49 15.99 18.31
N ASN A 393 -4.52 16.84 18.02
CA ASN A 393 -4.41 17.40 16.69
C ASN A 393 -2.94 17.46 16.24
N PHE A 394 -2.76 17.44 14.94
CA PHE A 394 -1.47 17.49 14.29
C PHE A 394 -1.53 18.44 13.11
N GLN A 395 -0.54 19.30 12.99
CA GLN A 395 -0.36 20.23 11.86
C GLN A 395 1.02 20.05 11.25
N ALA A 396 1.07 20.01 9.94
CA ALA A 396 2.29 19.96 9.17
C ALA A 396 2.29 21.03 8.07
N TYR A 397 3.42 21.73 7.91
CA TYR A 397 3.70 22.62 6.78
C TYR A 397 4.96 22.10 6.10
N GLY A 398 4.86 21.75 4.83
CA GLY A 398 5.92 21.13 4.07
C GLY A 398 6.39 21.94 2.87
N PHE A 399 7.68 21.90 2.62
CA PHE A 399 8.31 22.37 1.40
C PHE A 399 9.28 21.29 0.90
N LYS A 400 8.99 20.70 -0.25
CA LYS A 400 9.82 19.69 -0.87
C LYS A 400 10.27 20.13 -2.25
N GLN A 401 11.55 19.90 -2.56
CA GLN A 401 12.14 20.24 -3.86
C GLN A 401 12.95 19.03 -4.34
N ASP A 402 12.53 18.49 -5.47
CA ASP A 402 13.21 17.39 -6.15
C ASP A 402 13.78 17.85 -7.49
N TRP A 403 14.97 17.41 -7.81
CA TRP A 403 15.64 17.65 -9.08
C TRP A 403 16.05 16.34 -9.73
N GLN A 404 15.95 16.30 -11.07
CA GLN A 404 16.39 15.18 -11.88
C GLN A 404 17.20 15.74 -13.05
N TYR A 405 18.39 15.21 -13.25
CA TYR A 405 19.29 15.66 -14.30
C TYR A 405 19.84 14.51 -15.11
N ASP A 406 19.52 14.52 -16.41
CA ASP A 406 20.10 13.65 -17.42
C ASP A 406 21.47 14.17 -17.83
N SER A 407 22.49 13.80 -17.07
CA SER A 407 23.84 14.27 -17.32
C SER A 407 24.40 13.71 -18.65
N SER A 408 24.19 12.41 -18.87
CA SER A 408 24.70 11.70 -20.04
C SER A 408 23.98 10.36 -20.24
N ASP A 409 24.24 9.65 -21.32
CA ASP A 409 23.74 8.28 -21.55
C ASP A 409 24.12 7.28 -20.44
N ARG A 410 24.99 7.66 -19.51
CA ARG A 410 25.47 6.80 -18.43
C ARG A 410 25.01 7.23 -17.04
N HIS A 411 24.71 8.50 -16.82
CA HIS A 411 24.44 9.06 -15.51
C HIS A 411 23.11 9.81 -15.47
N PHE A 412 22.26 9.41 -14.53
CA PHE A 412 21.02 10.08 -14.20
C PHE A 412 21.04 10.47 -12.72
N LEU A 413 21.21 11.75 -12.45
CA LEU A 413 21.32 12.30 -11.12
C LEU A 413 19.95 12.72 -10.59
N LYS A 414 19.69 12.38 -9.34
CA LYS A 414 18.56 12.87 -8.55
C LYS A 414 19.10 13.50 -7.28
N TRP A 415 18.56 14.64 -6.90
CA TRP A 415 18.83 15.24 -5.59
C TRP A 415 17.64 16.08 -5.15
N GLY A 416 17.56 16.35 -3.88
CA GLY A 416 16.47 17.17 -3.36
C GLY A 416 16.55 17.36 -1.86
N PHE A 417 15.60 18.13 -1.37
CA PHE A 417 15.41 18.33 0.04
C PHE A 417 13.94 18.40 0.41
N ASP A 418 13.66 18.08 1.66
CA ASP A 418 12.33 18.05 2.26
C ASP A 418 12.40 18.77 3.63
N LEU A 419 11.62 19.81 3.81
CA LEU A 419 11.52 20.57 5.05
C LEU A 419 10.07 20.51 5.55
N LYS A 420 9.89 20.09 6.80
CA LYS A 420 8.58 20.07 7.46
C LYS A 420 8.64 20.77 8.80
N ASN A 421 7.73 21.71 9.04
CA ASN A 421 7.44 22.24 10.38
C ASN A 421 6.19 21.54 10.90
N LEU A 422 6.31 20.99 12.11
CA LEU A 422 5.34 20.09 12.71
C LEU A 422 4.90 20.65 14.06
N HIS A 423 3.62 20.52 14.34
CA HIS A 423 3.03 20.84 15.63
C HIS A 423 1.98 19.81 15.98
N ALA A 424 2.03 19.28 17.18
CA ALA A 424 0.99 18.41 17.71
C ALA A 424 0.48 18.93 19.04
N ALA A 425 -0.75 18.62 19.37
CA ALA A 425 -1.34 18.88 20.67
C ALA A 425 -2.05 17.64 21.17
N TYR A 426 -1.86 17.35 22.45
CA TYR A 426 -2.45 16.24 23.16
C TYR A 426 -3.19 16.76 24.40
N ASP A 427 -4.41 16.30 24.60
CA ASP A 427 -5.19 16.47 25.82
C ASP A 427 -5.83 15.12 26.18
N TYR A 428 -5.10 14.34 26.96
CA TYR A 428 -5.51 13.00 27.37
C TYR A 428 -5.85 12.98 28.85
N PHE A 429 -6.96 12.35 29.18
CA PHE A 429 -7.40 12.08 30.53
C PHE A 429 -7.98 10.68 30.63
N ASN A 430 -7.52 9.90 31.60
CA ASN A 430 -8.08 8.60 31.96
C ASN A 430 -8.25 8.52 33.48
N ARG A 431 -9.37 7.94 33.92
CA ARG A 431 -9.65 7.63 35.29
C ARG A 431 -10.24 6.23 35.40
N GLU A 432 -9.51 5.33 36.03
CA GLU A 432 -9.89 3.93 36.20
C GLU A 432 -10.01 3.57 37.67
N ARG A 433 -10.98 2.73 37.98
CA ARG A 433 -11.20 2.23 39.35
C ARG A 433 -10.16 1.15 39.67
N SER A 434 -9.32 1.41 40.68
CA SER A 434 -8.36 0.43 41.17
C SER A 434 -9.08 -0.71 41.86
N ALA A 435 -8.83 -1.95 41.45
CA ALA A 435 -9.29 -3.24 41.96
C ALA A 435 -10.70 -3.29 42.63
N PRO A 436 -11.61 -4.14 42.16
CA PRO A 436 -13.01 -4.16 42.60
C PRO A 436 -13.22 -4.51 44.07
N ALA A 437 -12.20 -4.96 44.80
CA ALA A 437 -12.29 -5.46 46.16
C ALA A 437 -11.75 -4.50 47.26
N VAL A 438 -11.28 -3.31 46.89
CA VAL A 438 -10.68 -2.37 47.86
C VAL A 438 -11.70 -1.34 48.31
N THR A 439 -11.96 -1.28 49.62
CA THR A 439 -12.73 -0.20 50.24
C THR A 439 -11.80 0.63 51.13
N PRO A 440 -11.73 1.96 51.00
CA PRO A 440 -12.52 2.80 50.10
C PRO A 440 -12.10 2.63 48.60
N VAL A 441 -13.05 2.83 47.70
CA VAL A 441 -12.82 2.81 46.25
C VAL A 441 -11.72 3.84 45.91
N ARG A 442 -10.68 3.39 45.24
CA ARG A 442 -9.62 4.24 44.72
C ARG A 442 -9.75 4.32 43.21
N TYR A 443 -9.30 5.43 42.65
CA TYR A 443 -9.20 5.65 41.21
C TYR A 443 -7.75 6.02 40.87
N ASP A 444 -7.22 5.34 39.90
CA ASP A 444 -5.98 5.73 39.25
C ASP A 444 -6.33 6.73 38.13
N THR A 445 -5.53 7.77 38.01
CA THR A 445 -5.81 8.84 37.06
C THR A 445 -4.54 9.17 36.28
N THR A 446 -4.64 9.14 34.99
CA THR A 446 -3.59 9.61 34.05
C THR A 446 -4.10 10.85 33.34
N ALA A 447 -3.33 11.93 33.36
CA ALA A 447 -3.65 13.15 32.66
C ALA A 447 -2.39 13.69 31.99
N VAL A 448 -2.44 13.86 30.69
CA VAL A 448 -1.31 14.36 29.90
C VAL A 448 -1.78 15.49 28.99
N LYS A 449 -1.16 16.67 29.13
CA LYS A 449 -1.29 17.77 28.20
C LYS A 449 0.08 18.09 27.63
N ALA A 450 0.23 18.00 26.33
CA ALA A 450 1.49 18.26 25.64
C ALA A 450 1.27 18.97 24.30
N ASN A 451 2.18 19.88 23.96
CA ASN A 451 2.13 20.62 22.71
C ASN A 451 3.53 20.60 22.04
N PRO A 452 4.01 19.44 21.60
CA PRO A 452 5.31 19.35 20.97
C PRO A 452 5.34 20.08 19.62
N VAL A 453 6.45 20.77 19.37
CA VAL A 453 6.76 21.47 18.11
C VAL A 453 8.08 20.92 17.59
N GLY A 454 8.17 20.71 16.30
CA GLY A 454 9.38 20.17 15.71
C GLY A 454 9.56 20.54 14.25
N ARG A 455 10.78 20.28 13.78
CA ARG A 455 11.17 20.42 12.39
C ARG A 455 11.86 19.15 11.92
N LYS A 456 11.48 18.67 10.75
CA LYS A 456 12.20 17.62 10.00
C LYS A 456 12.86 18.25 8.78
N LEU A 457 14.11 17.88 8.52
CA LEU A 457 14.88 18.29 7.36
C LEU A 457 15.53 17.07 6.75
N GLY A 458 15.25 16.81 5.48
CA GLY A 458 15.87 15.73 4.72
C GLY A 458 16.63 16.26 3.51
N PHE A 459 17.81 15.73 3.24
CA PHE A 459 18.55 15.95 1.99
C PHE A 459 18.90 14.61 1.37
N TYR A 460 18.83 14.51 0.06
CA TYR A 460 19.26 13.31 -0.63
C TYR A 460 19.97 13.61 -1.94
N VAL A 461 20.84 12.68 -2.33
CA VAL A 461 21.45 12.61 -3.65
C VAL A 461 21.51 11.15 -4.08
N ALA A 462 21.25 10.88 -5.34
CA ALA A 462 21.38 9.56 -5.94
C ALA A 462 21.90 9.69 -7.37
N ASP A 463 22.83 8.81 -7.75
CA ASP A 463 23.25 8.63 -9.14
C ASP A 463 22.86 7.25 -9.63
N ARG A 464 22.01 7.21 -10.64
CA ARG A 464 21.74 6.00 -11.38
C ARG A 464 22.68 5.95 -12.59
N THR A 465 23.67 5.06 -12.50
CA THR A 465 24.73 4.94 -13.47
C THR A 465 24.70 3.60 -14.19
N ARG A 466 24.92 3.63 -15.50
CA ARG A 466 25.10 2.44 -16.33
C ARG A 466 26.59 2.07 -16.35
N LEU A 467 26.98 1.17 -15.47
CA LEU A 467 28.37 0.69 -15.35
C LEU A 467 28.79 -0.12 -16.58
N LEU A 468 27.90 -0.98 -17.07
CA LEU A 468 28.06 -1.78 -18.29
C LEU A 468 26.76 -1.68 -19.12
N LYS A 469 26.78 -2.16 -20.35
CA LYS A 469 25.55 -2.24 -21.17
C LYS A 469 24.45 -3.08 -20.50
N THR A 470 24.85 -4.02 -19.66
CA THR A 470 23.97 -4.96 -18.95
C THR A 470 23.86 -4.69 -17.45
N LEU A 471 24.65 -3.76 -16.90
CA LEU A 471 24.68 -3.49 -15.45
C LEU A 471 24.39 -2.02 -15.17
N THR A 472 23.28 -1.76 -14.50
CA THR A 472 22.89 -0.45 -13.95
C THR A 472 22.99 -0.48 -12.43
N ALA A 473 23.59 0.55 -11.85
CA ALA A 473 23.65 0.76 -10.40
C ALA A 473 22.91 2.05 -10.04
N GLU A 474 22.24 2.08 -8.92
CA GLU A 474 21.78 3.31 -8.26
C GLU A 474 22.42 3.39 -6.89
N ILE A 475 23.22 4.42 -6.67
CA ILE A 475 23.89 4.70 -5.41
C ILE A 475 23.29 5.98 -4.86
N GLY A 476 22.77 5.93 -3.66
CA GLY A 476 22.12 7.06 -3.02
C GLY A 476 22.56 7.26 -1.58
N LEU A 477 22.55 8.49 -1.14
CA LEU A 477 22.77 8.89 0.23
C LEU A 477 21.66 9.86 0.64
N ARG A 478 21.11 9.65 1.82
CA ARG A 478 20.16 10.56 2.44
C ARG A 478 20.63 10.94 3.83
N TYR A 479 20.43 12.19 4.19
CA TYR A 479 20.61 12.74 5.53
C TYR A 479 19.29 13.28 6.03
N ASP A 480 18.89 12.88 7.23
CA ASP A 480 17.70 13.36 7.92
C ASP A 480 18.07 13.94 9.28
N ASP A 481 17.57 15.15 9.58
CA ASP A 481 17.70 15.86 10.86
C ASP A 481 16.29 16.09 11.44
N ASN A 482 16.11 15.71 12.70
CA ASN A 482 14.86 15.83 13.40
C ASN A 482 15.05 16.56 14.74
N SER A 483 14.45 17.72 14.88
CA SER A 483 14.70 18.59 16.03
C SER A 483 14.04 18.14 17.34
N TYR A 484 12.94 17.36 17.29
CA TYR A 484 12.22 16.97 18.51
C TYR A 484 12.71 15.63 19.11
N THR A 485 13.34 14.79 18.31
CA THR A 485 14.06 13.59 18.77
C THR A 485 15.57 13.83 18.87
N ALA A 486 16.07 14.95 18.33
CA ALA A 486 17.50 15.27 18.19
C ALA A 486 18.30 14.24 17.37
N ASP A 487 17.65 13.56 16.43
CA ASP A 487 18.26 12.56 15.57
C ASP A 487 18.91 13.19 14.35
N GLN A 488 20.09 12.64 13.98
CA GLN A 488 20.82 12.95 12.76
C GLN A 488 21.22 11.64 12.10
N ASN A 489 20.55 11.28 11.00
CA ASN A 489 20.65 9.96 10.41
C ASN A 489 21.20 9.99 8.99
N PHE A 490 22.15 9.09 8.68
CA PHE A 490 22.67 8.86 7.34
C PHE A 490 22.19 7.52 6.79
N SER A 491 21.54 7.56 5.64
CA SER A 491 20.88 6.43 4.98
C SER A 491 21.56 6.11 3.62
N PRO A 492 22.68 5.36 3.61
CA PRO A 492 23.28 4.89 2.35
C PRO A 492 22.43 3.79 1.74
N ARG A 493 22.30 3.81 0.40
CA ARG A 493 21.51 2.84 -0.38
C ARG A 493 22.23 2.49 -1.66
N VAL A 494 22.22 1.21 -2.02
CA VAL A 494 22.80 0.71 -3.26
C VAL A 494 21.82 -0.31 -3.87
N ASN A 495 21.43 -0.07 -5.10
CA ASN A 495 20.63 -0.98 -5.89
C ASN A 495 21.35 -1.30 -7.20
N LEU A 496 21.36 -2.56 -7.59
CA LEU A 496 21.95 -3.05 -8.83
C LEU A 496 20.90 -3.77 -9.66
N ALA A 497 20.94 -3.57 -10.97
CA ALA A 497 20.14 -4.29 -11.94
C ALA A 497 21.04 -4.85 -13.03
N TYR A 498 21.11 -6.18 -13.15
CA TYR A 498 21.92 -6.87 -14.15
C TYR A 498 21.01 -7.60 -15.14
N THR A 499 21.03 -7.18 -16.39
CA THR A 499 20.25 -7.76 -17.47
C THR A 499 20.94 -9.00 -18.03
N LEU A 500 20.28 -10.16 -17.93
CA LEU A 500 20.69 -11.43 -18.50
C LEU A 500 19.96 -11.67 -19.83
N GLY A 501 20.61 -11.34 -20.93
CA GLY A 501 19.95 -11.37 -22.24
C GLY A 501 18.85 -10.31 -22.35
N GLN A 502 17.77 -10.62 -23.08
CA GLN A 502 16.69 -9.65 -23.36
C GLN A 502 15.47 -9.79 -22.46
N SER A 503 15.33 -10.93 -21.79
CA SER A 503 14.11 -11.30 -21.07
C SER A 503 14.32 -11.54 -19.58
N SER A 504 15.55 -11.47 -19.07
CA SER A 504 15.83 -11.76 -17.67
C SER A 504 16.59 -10.63 -17.01
N LEU A 505 16.29 -10.39 -15.74
CA LEU A 505 16.87 -9.34 -14.93
C LEU A 505 17.14 -9.85 -13.52
N VAL A 506 18.36 -9.63 -13.02
CA VAL A 506 18.73 -9.85 -11.62
C VAL A 506 18.81 -8.50 -10.93
N ARG A 507 18.22 -8.38 -9.75
CA ARG A 507 18.31 -7.20 -8.90
C ARG A 507 18.96 -7.53 -7.57
N LEU A 508 19.78 -6.61 -7.09
CA LEU A 508 20.35 -6.65 -5.75
C LEU A 508 20.08 -5.30 -5.10
N GLY A 509 19.64 -5.31 -3.85
CA GLY A 509 19.39 -4.10 -3.08
C GLY A 509 19.97 -4.21 -1.68
N TRP A 510 20.62 -3.16 -1.24
CA TRP A 510 21.06 -2.97 0.13
C TRP A 510 20.85 -1.52 0.54
N GLY A 511 20.45 -1.30 1.79
CA GLY A 511 20.33 0.06 2.32
C GLY A 511 19.97 0.11 3.79
N ARG A 512 20.24 1.25 4.38
CA ARG A 512 19.80 1.62 5.72
C ARG A 512 18.67 2.61 5.64
N PHE A 513 17.66 2.39 6.48
CA PHE A 513 16.41 3.16 6.50
C PHE A 513 16.11 3.51 7.94
N TYR A 514 15.95 4.79 8.23
CA TYR A 514 15.59 5.27 9.56
C TYR A 514 14.16 5.78 9.55
N GLN A 515 13.47 5.63 10.68
CA GLN A 515 12.15 6.20 10.91
C GLN A 515 12.09 6.81 12.30
N THR A 516 11.83 8.10 12.36
CA THR A 516 11.56 8.80 13.61
C THR A 516 10.12 8.58 14.04
N GLN A 517 9.89 8.52 15.34
CA GLN A 517 8.54 8.55 15.91
C GLN A 517 7.82 9.81 15.40
N GLY A 518 6.59 9.67 14.89
CA GLY A 518 5.78 10.82 14.48
C GLY A 518 5.52 11.75 15.66
N ILE A 519 5.54 13.07 15.44
CA ILE A 519 5.28 14.03 16.52
C ILE A 519 3.87 13.88 17.12
N HIS A 520 2.96 13.21 16.40
CA HIS A 520 1.58 12.87 16.78
C HIS A 520 1.43 11.43 17.30
N GLU A 521 2.54 10.66 17.41
CA GLU A 521 2.54 9.24 17.79
C GLU A 521 3.03 8.99 19.23
N LEU A 522 2.95 9.96 20.14
CA LEU A 522 3.21 9.67 21.55
C LEU A 522 2.06 8.82 22.12
N ASP A 523 2.43 7.72 22.73
CA ASP A 523 1.49 6.84 23.44
C ASP A 523 1.19 7.42 24.83
N VAL A 524 0.58 8.64 24.84
CA VAL A 524 0.27 9.40 26.07
C VAL A 524 -0.68 8.64 27.01
N GLN A 525 -1.53 7.78 26.45
CA GLN A 525 -2.41 6.88 27.17
C GLN A 525 -1.65 5.85 28.02
N ASP A 526 -0.46 5.47 27.61
CA ASP A 526 0.46 4.58 28.32
C ASP A 526 1.52 5.36 29.13
N GLY A 527 1.31 6.69 29.29
CA GLY A 527 2.18 7.58 30.08
C GLY A 527 3.43 8.06 29.36
N GLU A 528 3.49 7.90 28.05
CA GLU A 528 4.62 8.40 27.23
C GLU A 528 4.56 9.92 27.12
N HIS A 529 5.68 10.60 27.37
CA HIS A 529 5.80 12.07 27.30
C HIS A 529 7.13 12.52 26.70
N LYS A 530 7.91 11.60 26.16
CA LYS A 530 9.19 11.85 25.49
C LYS A 530 9.26 11.03 24.21
N PHE A 531 9.83 11.60 23.18
CA PHE A 531 10.11 10.90 21.93
C PHE A 531 11.33 10.01 22.05
N PHE A 532 11.29 8.87 21.37
CA PHE A 532 12.40 7.94 21.27
C PHE A 532 13.27 8.26 20.04
N PRO A 533 14.57 7.87 20.05
CA PRO A 533 15.43 7.94 18.88
C PRO A 533 14.86 7.15 17.69
N ALA A 534 15.34 7.50 16.50
CA ALA A 534 14.90 6.84 15.27
C ALA A 534 15.20 5.34 15.25
N GLU A 535 14.20 4.55 14.86
CA GLU A 535 14.36 3.12 14.60
C GLU A 535 15.13 2.92 13.28
N LEU A 536 15.89 1.83 13.17
CA LEU A 536 16.72 1.49 12.00
C LEU A 536 16.28 0.16 11.41
N ALA A 537 16.11 0.12 10.09
CA ALA A 537 16.02 -1.11 9.31
C ALA A 537 17.17 -1.20 8.30
N GLU A 538 17.89 -2.33 8.28
CA GLU A 538 18.85 -2.66 7.22
C GLU A 538 18.23 -3.70 6.29
N HIS A 539 18.07 -3.35 5.00
CA HIS A 539 17.50 -4.21 3.99
C HIS A 539 18.57 -4.87 3.14
N ARG A 540 18.37 -6.15 2.82
CA ARG A 540 19.12 -6.96 1.85
C ARG A 540 18.15 -7.69 0.98
N ILE A 541 18.22 -7.47 -0.33
CA ILE A 541 17.24 -7.98 -1.30
C ILE A 541 17.98 -8.57 -2.48
N ILE A 542 17.53 -9.72 -2.94
CA ILE A 542 17.92 -10.32 -4.23
C ILE A 542 16.68 -10.74 -4.98
N GLY A 543 16.57 -10.32 -6.23
CA GLY A 543 15.44 -10.62 -7.10
C GLY A 543 15.88 -11.14 -8.45
N PHE A 544 15.07 -12.02 -9.03
CA PHE A 544 15.19 -12.48 -10.41
C PHE A 544 13.85 -12.33 -11.11
N GLU A 545 13.86 -11.70 -12.27
CA GLU A 545 12.68 -11.52 -13.12
C GLU A 545 12.92 -12.14 -14.49
N HIS A 546 11.88 -12.77 -15.04
CA HIS A 546 11.91 -13.32 -16.39
C HIS A 546 10.59 -13.08 -17.12
N SER A 547 10.70 -12.55 -18.33
CA SER A 547 9.57 -12.36 -19.25
C SER A 547 9.59 -13.45 -20.32
N PHE A 548 8.60 -14.34 -20.31
CA PHE A 548 8.45 -15.40 -21.31
C PHE A 548 7.80 -14.85 -22.59
N ALA A 549 8.13 -15.49 -23.73
CA ALA A 549 7.61 -15.06 -25.03
C ALA A 549 6.07 -15.14 -25.17
N ASN A 550 5.40 -15.93 -24.34
CA ASN A 550 3.93 -16.07 -24.30
C ASN A 550 3.23 -14.99 -23.45
N GLY A 551 3.95 -13.94 -23.02
CA GLY A 551 3.43 -12.83 -22.21
C GLY A 551 3.28 -13.15 -20.72
N ILE A 552 3.86 -14.24 -20.25
CA ILE A 552 3.98 -14.54 -18.82
C ILE A 552 5.22 -13.83 -18.29
N ASN A 553 5.07 -13.14 -17.16
CA ASN A 553 6.16 -12.54 -16.40
C ASN A 553 6.24 -13.24 -15.04
N ALA A 554 7.43 -13.67 -14.67
CA ALA A 554 7.69 -14.30 -13.37
C ALA A 554 8.78 -13.54 -12.61
N ARG A 555 8.60 -13.39 -11.31
CA ARG A 555 9.56 -12.79 -10.39
C ARG A 555 9.71 -13.66 -9.16
N VAL A 556 10.95 -13.89 -8.77
CA VAL A 556 11.31 -14.48 -7.48
C VAL A 556 12.17 -13.50 -6.74
N GLU A 557 11.87 -13.25 -5.48
CA GLU A 557 12.61 -12.32 -4.64
C GLU A 557 12.83 -12.90 -3.25
N ALA A 558 14.05 -12.83 -2.76
CA ALA A 558 14.38 -13.12 -1.37
C ALA A 558 14.83 -11.83 -0.69
N TYR A 559 14.40 -11.65 0.56
CA TYR A 559 14.72 -10.47 1.35
C TYR A 559 15.06 -10.82 2.79
N GLN A 560 15.88 -9.96 3.39
CA GLN A 560 16.14 -9.90 4.82
C GLN A 560 16.09 -8.43 5.25
N LYS A 561 15.39 -8.15 6.33
CA LYS A 561 15.30 -6.86 7.00
C LYS A 561 15.69 -7.07 8.46
N GLN A 562 16.78 -6.44 8.89
CA GLN A 562 17.20 -6.39 10.30
C GLN A 562 16.75 -5.08 10.91
N LEU A 563 16.11 -5.15 12.07
CA LEU A 563 15.57 -4.01 12.80
C LEU A 563 16.36 -3.82 14.08
N SER A 564 16.70 -2.60 14.41
CA SER A 564 17.41 -2.23 15.63
C SER A 564 16.98 -0.86 16.13
N HIS A 565 17.39 -0.49 17.36
CA HIS A 565 16.96 0.73 18.03
C HIS A 565 15.43 0.80 18.19
N LEU A 566 14.79 -0.36 18.42
CA LEU A 566 13.34 -0.44 18.52
C LEU A 566 12.85 0.25 19.79
N ARG A 567 11.77 1.03 19.67
CA ARG A 567 11.13 1.71 20.80
C ARG A 567 10.21 0.75 21.58
N PRO A 568 9.81 1.09 22.81
CA PRO A 568 8.79 0.37 23.53
C PRO A 568 7.51 0.19 22.68
N ARG A 569 6.85 -0.93 22.90
CA ARG A 569 5.57 -1.27 22.27
C ARG A 569 4.53 -1.50 23.36
N TYR A 570 3.31 -1.06 23.10
CA TYR A 570 2.16 -1.21 23.96
C TYR A 570 1.12 -2.08 23.24
N ASN A 571 0.88 -3.28 23.71
CA ASN A 571 -0.03 -4.22 23.07
C ASN A 571 -0.96 -4.89 24.07
N ASN A 572 -2.17 -5.19 23.62
CA ASN A 572 -3.07 -6.09 24.32
C ASN A 572 -2.78 -7.54 23.90
N LEU A 573 -2.76 -8.47 24.85
CA LEU A 573 -2.44 -9.87 24.61
C LEU A 573 -3.59 -10.64 23.96
N LEU A 574 -4.84 -10.20 24.19
CA LEU A 574 -6.02 -10.70 23.50
C LEU A 574 -6.21 -9.90 22.20
N GLY A 575 -6.55 -10.57 21.13
CA GLY A 575 -6.70 -9.96 19.82
C GLY A 575 -8.07 -9.31 19.56
N THR A 576 -8.74 -8.83 20.63
CA THR A 576 -10.03 -8.15 20.55
C THR A 576 -9.86 -6.72 20.01
N VAL A 577 -10.86 -6.21 19.32
CA VAL A 577 -10.89 -4.79 18.92
C VAL A 577 -11.46 -3.99 20.06
N ASN A 578 -10.61 -3.26 20.77
CA ASN A 578 -10.99 -2.41 21.89
C ASN A 578 -10.79 -0.95 21.53
N LEU A 579 -11.75 -0.11 21.87
CA LEU A 579 -11.72 1.32 21.56
C LEU A 579 -10.81 2.10 22.51
N PHE A 580 -10.66 1.58 23.74
CA PHE A 580 -9.71 2.06 24.75
C PHE A 580 -8.82 0.91 25.22
N PRO A 581 -7.89 0.42 24.36
CA PRO A 581 -7.04 -0.72 24.69
C PRO A 581 -6.15 -0.48 25.91
N GLU A 582 -5.91 0.77 26.27
CA GLU A 582 -5.09 1.17 27.41
C GLU A 582 -5.72 0.83 28.78
N VAL A 583 -7.04 0.69 28.86
CA VAL A 583 -7.73 0.35 30.13
C VAL A 583 -8.00 -1.15 30.30
N GLU A 584 -7.61 -1.95 29.31
CA GLU A 584 -7.81 -3.40 29.37
C GLU A 584 -6.73 -4.10 30.22
N GLY A 585 -7.15 -5.08 31.01
CA GLY A 585 -6.29 -5.79 31.96
C GLY A 585 -5.23 -6.70 31.31
N ASP A 586 -5.25 -6.84 29.99
CA ASP A 586 -4.28 -7.59 29.20
C ASP A 586 -3.24 -6.69 28.49
N ARG A 587 -3.28 -5.38 28.79
CA ARG A 587 -2.31 -4.40 28.27
C ARG A 587 -0.92 -4.67 28.81
N ILE A 588 0.07 -4.79 27.92
CA ILE A 588 1.47 -4.98 28.30
C ILE A 588 2.37 -4.00 27.58
N THR A 589 3.47 -3.65 28.24
CA THR A 589 4.58 -2.90 27.68
C THR A 589 5.79 -3.80 27.54
N PHE A 590 6.49 -3.72 26.43
CA PHE A 590 7.74 -4.43 26.19
C PHE A 590 8.61 -3.66 25.20
N THR A 591 9.93 -3.84 25.31
CA THR A 591 10.89 -3.22 24.40
C THR A 591 11.64 -4.32 23.66
N PRO A 592 11.42 -4.52 22.35
CA PRO A 592 12.24 -5.45 21.60
C PRO A 592 13.71 -4.94 21.55
N GLN A 593 14.66 -5.86 21.72
CA GLN A 593 16.08 -5.54 21.57
C GLN A 593 16.45 -5.36 20.10
N ASP A 594 16.06 -6.33 19.29
CA ASP A 594 16.22 -6.36 17.85
C ASP A 594 15.02 -7.05 17.21
N GLY A 595 14.87 -6.91 15.90
CA GLY A 595 13.85 -7.61 15.12
C GLY A 595 14.42 -8.09 13.78
N GLU A 596 13.84 -9.16 13.24
CA GLU A 596 14.17 -9.67 11.91
C GLU A 596 12.89 -9.98 11.13
N ALA A 597 12.89 -9.58 9.86
CA ALA A 597 11.92 -10.06 8.89
C ALA A 597 12.66 -10.59 7.66
N ARG A 598 12.33 -11.83 7.22
CA ARG A 598 12.94 -12.48 6.05
C ARG A 598 11.91 -13.29 5.29
N GLY A 599 12.11 -13.42 4.00
CA GLY A 599 11.17 -14.19 3.19
C GLY A 599 11.61 -14.45 1.77
N LEU A 600 10.81 -15.28 1.12
CA LEU A 600 10.90 -15.62 -0.30
C LEU A 600 9.54 -15.37 -0.94
N GLU A 601 9.52 -14.60 -2.00
CA GLU A 601 8.32 -14.21 -2.74
C GLU A 601 8.41 -14.74 -4.17
N LEU A 602 7.33 -15.34 -4.66
CA LEU A 602 7.13 -15.70 -6.06
C LEU A 602 5.91 -14.94 -6.57
N PHE A 603 6.04 -14.28 -7.70
CA PHE A 603 4.94 -13.62 -8.40
C PHE A 603 4.96 -14.01 -9.87
N VAL A 604 3.82 -14.45 -10.38
CA VAL A 604 3.64 -14.79 -11.79
C VAL A 604 2.40 -14.09 -12.31
N LYS A 605 2.55 -13.37 -13.42
CA LYS A 605 1.46 -12.62 -14.06
C LYS A 605 1.41 -12.94 -15.55
N LYS A 606 0.20 -13.14 -16.08
CA LYS A 606 -0.06 -13.16 -17.52
C LYS A 606 -0.99 -12.01 -17.87
N ASP A 607 -0.47 -11.04 -18.59
CA ASP A 607 -1.22 -9.91 -19.13
C ASP A 607 -0.88 -9.72 -20.60
N THR A 608 -1.69 -10.25 -21.47
CA THR A 608 -1.49 -10.20 -22.93
C THR A 608 -2.46 -9.27 -23.63
N GLY A 609 -3.24 -8.45 -22.88
CA GLY A 609 -4.35 -7.66 -23.43
C GLY A 609 -5.48 -8.52 -24.01
N GLY A 610 -5.46 -9.84 -23.76
CA GLY A 610 -6.47 -10.79 -24.18
C GLY A 610 -7.72 -10.78 -23.30
N LYS A 611 -8.66 -11.68 -23.62
CA LYS A 611 -9.89 -11.85 -22.85
C LYS A 611 -9.67 -12.42 -21.45
N PHE A 612 -8.55 -13.10 -21.21
CA PHE A 612 -8.23 -13.78 -19.97
C PHE A 612 -6.85 -13.39 -19.47
N ASN A 613 -6.81 -12.69 -18.34
CA ASN A 613 -5.61 -12.30 -17.63
C ASN A 613 -5.65 -12.93 -16.23
N TRP A 614 -4.48 -13.26 -15.69
CA TRP A 614 -4.38 -13.82 -14.35
C TRP A 614 -3.04 -13.50 -13.73
N TRP A 615 -3.01 -13.53 -12.41
CA TRP A 615 -1.77 -13.52 -11.67
C TRP A 615 -1.89 -14.42 -10.42
N GLY A 616 -0.74 -14.85 -9.95
CA GLY A 616 -0.62 -15.60 -8.72
C GLY A 616 0.63 -15.19 -7.96
N SER A 617 0.55 -15.24 -6.65
CA SER A 617 1.68 -15.01 -5.77
C SER A 617 1.75 -16.07 -4.68
N TYR A 618 2.98 -16.36 -4.27
CA TYR A 618 3.28 -17.14 -3.08
C TYR A 618 4.36 -16.41 -2.29
N ALA A 619 4.18 -16.31 -0.99
CA ALA A 619 5.20 -15.80 -0.10
C ALA A 619 5.40 -16.77 1.08
N TYR A 620 6.68 -17.03 1.39
CA TYR A 620 7.11 -17.56 2.67
C TYR A 620 7.79 -16.44 3.45
N ALA A 621 7.29 -16.11 4.63
CA ALA A 621 7.79 -15.01 5.42
C ALA A 621 7.90 -15.37 6.90
N VAL A 622 8.88 -14.77 7.56
CA VAL A 622 9.14 -14.87 9.00
C VAL A 622 9.36 -13.46 9.51
N ALA A 623 8.63 -13.08 10.57
CA ALA A 623 8.79 -11.80 11.25
C ALA A 623 8.82 -12.02 12.76
N GLU A 624 9.96 -11.76 13.39
CA GLU A 624 10.24 -12.09 14.79
C GLU A 624 10.99 -10.95 15.47
N ASP A 625 10.74 -10.76 16.76
CA ASP A 625 11.47 -9.84 17.64
C ASP A 625 12.22 -10.61 18.72
N GLN A 626 13.34 -10.06 19.20
CA GLN A 626 14.05 -10.53 20.40
C GLN A 626 13.52 -9.74 21.59
N ILE A 627 12.88 -10.41 22.54
CA ILE A 627 12.29 -9.81 23.74
C ILE A 627 12.74 -10.62 24.94
N ASP A 628 13.45 -9.99 25.87
CA ASP A 628 13.97 -10.62 27.09
C ASP A 628 14.79 -11.90 26.83
N GLY A 629 15.51 -11.93 25.69
CA GLY A 629 16.34 -13.06 25.29
C GLY A 629 15.58 -14.19 24.58
N GLU A 630 14.28 -14.05 24.39
CA GLU A 630 13.46 -15.01 23.64
C GLU A 630 13.09 -14.46 22.25
N THR A 631 12.96 -15.38 21.29
CA THR A 631 12.48 -15.04 19.93
C THR A 631 10.96 -15.15 19.90
N VAL A 632 10.28 -14.01 19.71
CA VAL A 632 8.84 -13.89 19.72
C VAL A 632 8.31 -13.52 18.33
N PRO A 633 7.42 -14.30 17.73
CA PRO A 633 6.78 -13.93 16.45
C PRO A 633 6.00 -12.62 16.60
N ARG A 634 6.06 -11.74 15.58
CA ARG A 634 5.22 -10.54 15.49
C ARG A 634 3.75 -10.91 15.25
N ASN A 635 2.80 -10.12 15.73
CA ASN A 635 1.36 -10.39 15.63
C ASN A 635 0.88 -10.69 14.19
N PHE A 636 1.56 -10.15 13.19
CA PHE A 636 1.24 -10.32 11.76
C PHE A 636 2.23 -11.24 11.02
N ASP A 637 2.95 -12.11 11.74
CA ASP A 637 3.83 -13.11 11.14
C ASP A 637 3.00 -14.18 10.39
N GLN A 638 3.02 -14.12 9.08
CA GLN A 638 2.34 -15.07 8.18
C GLN A 638 3.37 -15.94 7.47
N ARG A 639 3.50 -17.21 7.87
CA ARG A 639 4.52 -18.12 7.31
C ARG A 639 4.29 -18.44 5.84
N HIS A 640 3.05 -18.66 5.43
CA HIS A 640 2.70 -18.97 4.06
C HIS A 640 1.51 -18.13 3.62
N THR A 641 1.64 -17.51 2.46
CA THR A 641 0.58 -16.72 1.84
C THR A 641 0.48 -17.09 0.36
N VAL A 642 -0.73 -17.33 -0.13
CA VAL A 642 -1.02 -17.58 -1.54
C VAL A 642 -2.16 -16.70 -1.99
N TYR A 643 -1.99 -16.00 -3.10
CA TYR A 643 -3.06 -15.27 -3.77
C TYR A 643 -3.15 -15.70 -5.23
N LEU A 644 -4.37 -15.89 -5.71
CA LEU A 644 -4.68 -16.19 -7.11
C LEU A 644 -5.79 -15.24 -7.56
N ASP A 645 -5.60 -14.60 -8.69
CA ASP A 645 -6.56 -13.70 -9.31
C ASP A 645 -6.75 -14.03 -10.78
N PHE A 646 -7.98 -14.16 -11.22
CA PHE A 646 -8.37 -14.49 -12.59
C PHE A 646 -9.38 -13.47 -13.09
N ASN A 647 -9.05 -12.79 -14.17
CA ASN A 647 -9.91 -11.79 -14.80
C ASN A 647 -10.29 -12.24 -16.21
N TYR A 648 -11.60 -12.36 -16.48
CA TYR A 648 -12.14 -12.77 -17.76
C TYR A 648 -13.08 -11.71 -18.35
N ARG A 649 -12.74 -11.27 -19.56
CA ARG A 649 -13.49 -10.28 -20.35
C ARG A 649 -14.03 -10.93 -21.61
N PRO A 650 -15.18 -11.62 -21.58
CA PRO A 650 -15.72 -12.28 -22.76
C PRO A 650 -16.02 -11.29 -23.90
N ASN A 651 -16.46 -10.09 -23.55
CA ASN A 651 -16.77 -8.99 -24.46
C ASN A 651 -16.67 -7.64 -23.72
N SER A 652 -16.95 -6.52 -24.39
CA SER A 652 -16.91 -5.16 -23.81
C SER A 652 -17.97 -4.90 -22.73
N LYS A 653 -18.99 -5.77 -22.62
CA LYS A 653 -20.12 -5.59 -21.67
C LYS A 653 -19.92 -6.32 -20.36
N TRP A 654 -19.02 -7.29 -20.27
CA TRP A 654 -18.82 -8.11 -19.10
C TRP A 654 -17.39 -8.15 -18.65
N ARG A 655 -17.17 -8.03 -17.35
CA ARG A 655 -15.93 -8.37 -16.65
C ARG A 655 -16.28 -9.29 -15.48
N LEU A 656 -15.60 -10.43 -15.43
CA LEU A 656 -15.73 -11.43 -14.37
C LEU A 656 -14.39 -11.58 -13.70
N ASN A 657 -14.37 -11.54 -12.38
CA ASN A 657 -13.16 -11.76 -11.59
C ASN A 657 -13.39 -12.84 -10.54
N TRP A 658 -12.41 -13.68 -10.34
CA TRP A 658 -12.34 -14.71 -9.32
C TRP A 658 -11.03 -14.55 -8.58
N ALA A 659 -11.11 -14.45 -7.27
CA ALA A 659 -9.94 -14.29 -6.43
C ALA A 659 -9.96 -15.29 -5.29
N TRP A 660 -8.84 -15.98 -5.09
CA TRP A 660 -8.66 -16.91 -3.98
C TRP A 660 -7.44 -16.52 -3.18
N GLN A 661 -7.60 -16.60 -1.86
CA GLN A 661 -6.52 -16.31 -0.93
C GLN A 661 -6.43 -17.38 0.16
N TYR A 662 -5.19 -17.64 0.57
CA TYR A 662 -4.83 -18.50 1.67
C TYR A 662 -3.67 -17.88 2.44
N HIS A 663 -3.71 -17.97 3.76
CA HIS A 663 -2.54 -17.76 4.60
C HIS A 663 -2.55 -18.67 5.83
N SER A 664 -1.35 -18.97 6.34
CA SER A 664 -1.19 -19.63 7.63
C SER A 664 -1.71 -18.74 8.75
N GLY A 665 -2.20 -19.35 9.82
CA GLY A 665 -2.75 -18.62 10.96
C GLY A 665 -1.75 -17.64 11.59
N TRP A 666 -2.23 -16.48 12.01
CA TRP A 666 -1.46 -15.52 12.79
C TRP A 666 -1.08 -16.05 14.14
N PRO A 667 0.04 -15.61 14.73
CA PRO A 667 0.36 -15.86 16.11
C PRO A 667 -0.66 -15.23 17.03
N TYR A 668 -0.91 -15.88 18.16
CA TYR A 668 -1.71 -15.34 19.26
C TYR A 668 -1.20 -15.85 20.60
N THR A 669 -1.56 -15.17 21.69
CA THR A 669 -1.24 -15.54 23.05
C THR A 669 -2.39 -16.33 23.64
N GLU A 670 -2.14 -17.59 24.01
CA GLU A 670 -3.15 -18.39 24.72
C GLU A 670 -3.33 -17.88 26.15
N ALA A 671 -4.58 -17.88 26.62
CA ALA A 671 -4.91 -17.57 27.99
C ALA A 671 -5.78 -18.67 28.63
N ARG A 672 -5.83 -18.68 29.92
CA ARG A 672 -6.74 -19.52 30.70
C ARG A 672 -7.04 -18.88 32.05
N PHE A 673 -8.20 -19.15 32.61
CA PHE A 673 -8.50 -18.76 33.96
C PHE A 673 -7.90 -19.77 34.95
N GLU A 674 -7.18 -19.28 35.96
CA GLU A 674 -6.65 -20.04 37.06
C GLU A 674 -7.28 -19.55 38.35
N ARG A 675 -7.69 -20.52 39.21
CA ARG A 675 -8.19 -20.21 40.53
C ARG A 675 -7.04 -19.72 41.43
N VAL A 676 -7.24 -18.57 42.05
CA VAL A 676 -6.33 -17.98 43.04
C VAL A 676 -7.04 -17.92 44.38
N ASP A 677 -6.51 -18.67 45.34
CA ASP A 677 -7.06 -18.65 46.72
C ASP A 677 -6.49 -17.47 47.50
N LEU A 678 -7.36 -16.75 48.20
CA LEU A 678 -6.98 -15.59 49.02
C LEU A 678 -6.58 -16.04 50.42
N SER A 679 -5.56 -15.42 51.01
CA SER A 679 -5.13 -15.65 52.38
C SER A 679 -6.21 -15.30 53.43
N SER A 680 -7.18 -14.47 53.07
CA SER A 680 -8.33 -14.09 53.90
C SER A 680 -9.49 -15.10 53.87
N GLY A 681 -9.35 -16.21 53.17
CA GLY A 681 -10.44 -17.14 52.83
C GLY A 681 -11.28 -16.60 51.67
N GLY A 682 -11.53 -17.44 50.70
CA GLY A 682 -12.16 -17.10 49.43
C GLY A 682 -11.23 -17.31 48.27
N PHE A 683 -11.72 -17.17 47.06
CA PHE A 683 -10.96 -17.32 45.85
C PHE A 683 -11.54 -16.44 44.73
N PHE A 684 -10.72 -16.18 43.71
CA PHE A 684 -11.15 -15.59 42.46
C PHE A 684 -10.47 -16.32 41.29
N TYR A 685 -10.94 -16.10 40.08
CA TYR A 685 -10.30 -16.62 38.88
C TYR A 685 -9.54 -15.49 38.23
N ALA A 686 -8.22 -15.67 38.04
CA ALA A 686 -7.35 -14.74 37.34
C ALA A 686 -7.07 -15.26 35.92
N LEU A 687 -7.19 -14.41 34.94
CA LEU A 687 -6.74 -14.72 33.56
C LEU A 687 -5.21 -14.79 33.55
N ARG A 688 -4.66 -15.90 33.08
CA ARG A 688 -3.23 -16.17 32.98
C ARG A 688 -2.85 -16.41 31.53
N PHE A 689 -1.83 -15.71 31.09
CA PHE A 689 -1.32 -15.79 29.73
C PHE A 689 -0.14 -16.75 29.66
N LYS A 690 -0.08 -17.53 28.56
CA LYS A 690 1.08 -18.34 28.19
C LYS A 690 2.13 -17.47 27.47
N ALA A 691 3.11 -18.13 26.84
CA ALA A 691 4.12 -17.46 26.05
C ALA A 691 3.48 -16.56 24.98
N ARG A 692 3.92 -15.30 24.90
CA ARG A 692 3.42 -14.31 23.97
C ARG A 692 3.57 -14.83 22.54
N ASN A 693 2.48 -14.78 21.76
CA ASN A 693 2.43 -15.24 20.37
C ASN A 693 2.93 -16.70 20.20
N GLY A 694 2.87 -17.50 21.25
CA GLY A 694 3.37 -18.88 21.26
C GLY A 694 2.47 -19.88 20.54
N ALA A 695 1.25 -19.52 20.20
CA ALA A 695 0.31 -20.36 19.47
C ALA A 695 -0.06 -19.71 18.12
N ARG A 696 -0.71 -20.48 17.23
CA ARG A 696 -1.20 -19.98 15.94
C ARG A 696 -2.67 -20.27 15.76
N LEU A 697 -3.38 -19.31 15.22
CA LEU A 697 -4.75 -19.47 14.76
C LEU A 697 -4.83 -20.50 13.63
N PRO A 698 -6.01 -21.09 13.37
CA PRO A 698 -6.23 -21.91 12.18
C PRO A 698 -5.91 -21.17 10.90
N ALA A 699 -5.53 -21.92 9.86
CA ALA A 699 -5.27 -21.33 8.54
C ALA A 699 -6.54 -20.67 7.98
N TYR A 700 -6.32 -19.51 7.40
CA TYR A 700 -7.33 -18.71 6.74
C TYR A 700 -7.36 -18.98 5.25
N HIS A 701 -8.54 -19.12 4.67
CA HIS A 701 -8.71 -19.06 3.21
C HIS A 701 -10.11 -18.60 2.80
N ARG A 702 -10.17 -17.94 1.63
CA ARG A 702 -11.40 -17.33 1.13
C ARG A 702 -11.40 -17.34 -0.40
N PHE A 703 -12.59 -17.51 -0.97
CA PHE A 703 -12.82 -17.37 -2.40
C PHE A 703 -13.86 -16.29 -2.66
N ASP A 704 -13.50 -15.30 -3.46
CA ASP A 704 -14.31 -14.14 -3.77
C ASP A 704 -14.60 -14.10 -5.27
N VAL A 705 -15.77 -13.60 -5.63
CA VAL A 705 -16.17 -13.43 -7.03
C VAL A 705 -16.78 -12.06 -7.24
N ARG A 706 -16.49 -11.45 -8.39
CA ARG A 706 -17.09 -10.18 -8.80
C ARG A 706 -17.49 -10.26 -10.27
N ALA A 707 -18.70 -9.80 -10.58
CA ALA A 707 -19.21 -9.67 -11.95
C ALA A 707 -19.61 -8.22 -12.19
N ASN A 708 -19.04 -7.60 -13.21
CA ASN A 708 -19.42 -6.26 -13.65
C ASN A 708 -20.10 -6.35 -15.00
N ARG A 709 -21.23 -5.67 -15.16
CA ARG A 709 -21.96 -5.55 -16.44
C ARG A 709 -22.13 -4.09 -16.81
N TYR A 710 -21.79 -3.77 -18.05
CA TYR A 710 -21.86 -2.43 -18.62
C TYR A 710 -23.00 -2.30 -19.60
N PHE A 711 -23.78 -1.23 -19.49
CA PHE A 711 -24.91 -0.88 -20.36
C PHE A 711 -24.68 0.53 -20.89
N ASN A 712 -24.95 0.74 -22.17
CA ASN A 712 -25.00 2.09 -22.72
C ASN A 712 -26.38 2.68 -22.43
N VAL A 713 -26.48 3.78 -21.70
CA VAL A 713 -27.71 4.45 -21.29
C VAL A 713 -27.64 5.93 -21.68
N GLY A 714 -28.41 6.35 -22.65
CA GLY A 714 -28.34 7.70 -23.21
C GLY A 714 -26.96 7.99 -23.82
N LYS A 715 -26.28 9.04 -23.35
CA LYS A 715 -24.93 9.41 -23.75
C LYS A 715 -23.84 8.81 -22.84
N GLY A 716 -24.24 8.07 -21.83
CA GLY A 716 -23.34 7.55 -20.80
C GLY A 716 -23.32 6.03 -20.73
N GLN A 717 -22.51 5.53 -19.79
CA GLN A 717 -22.36 4.11 -19.49
C GLN A 717 -22.79 3.83 -18.06
N LEU A 718 -23.73 2.91 -17.88
CA LEU A 718 -24.14 2.38 -16.59
C LEU A 718 -23.38 1.10 -16.33
N ALA A 719 -22.64 1.05 -15.23
CA ALA A 719 -22.00 -0.15 -14.70
C ALA A 719 -22.80 -0.68 -13.51
N VAL A 720 -23.05 -1.98 -13.51
CA VAL A 720 -23.66 -2.70 -12.37
C VAL A 720 -22.69 -3.77 -11.96
N PHE A 721 -22.35 -3.85 -10.67
CA PHE A 721 -21.57 -4.96 -10.16
C PHE A 721 -22.34 -5.77 -9.11
N LEU A 722 -22.03 -7.05 -9.11
CA LEU A 722 -22.39 -7.99 -8.05
C LEU A 722 -21.11 -8.65 -7.55
N GLU A 723 -20.93 -8.65 -6.25
CA GLU A 723 -19.77 -9.22 -5.60
C GLU A 723 -20.21 -10.17 -4.49
N MET A 724 -19.48 -11.25 -4.31
CA MET A 724 -19.65 -12.18 -3.20
C MET A 724 -18.29 -12.44 -2.57
N ILE A 725 -18.11 -11.96 -1.37
CA ILE A 725 -16.96 -12.23 -0.52
C ILE A 725 -17.19 -13.55 0.21
N ASN A 726 -16.15 -14.39 0.34
CA ASN A 726 -16.20 -15.69 1.02
C ASN A 726 -17.33 -16.60 0.47
N LEU A 727 -17.32 -16.83 -0.84
CA LEU A 727 -18.39 -17.54 -1.57
C LEU A 727 -18.76 -18.89 -0.94
N TYR A 728 -17.79 -19.67 -0.49
CA TYR A 728 -18.05 -20.99 0.13
C TYR A 728 -18.28 -20.92 1.65
N ASN A 729 -18.44 -19.71 2.22
CA ASN A 729 -18.81 -19.46 3.61
C ASN A 729 -17.87 -20.14 4.65
N ARG A 730 -16.56 -20.09 4.41
CA ARG A 730 -15.57 -20.62 5.37
C ARG A 730 -15.64 -19.82 6.66
N THR A 731 -15.73 -20.52 7.78
CA THR A 731 -15.55 -19.93 9.10
C THR A 731 -14.05 -19.77 9.36
N ASN A 732 -13.55 -18.55 9.19
CA ASN A 732 -12.18 -18.18 9.48
C ASN A 732 -12.11 -17.58 10.89
N VAL A 733 -11.21 -18.07 11.72
CA VAL A 733 -11.04 -17.60 13.11
C VAL A 733 -10.17 -16.35 13.13
N ARG A 734 -10.63 -15.30 13.83
CA ARG A 734 -9.94 -14.02 14.02
C ARG A 734 -9.13 -13.98 15.31
N SER A 735 -9.77 -14.39 16.41
CA SER A 735 -9.24 -14.36 17.77
C SER A 735 -9.98 -15.35 18.63
N TYR A 736 -9.54 -15.47 19.86
CA TYR A 736 -10.25 -16.25 20.88
C TYR A 736 -10.55 -15.36 22.07
N GLU A 737 -11.79 -15.41 22.49
CA GLU A 737 -12.26 -14.88 23.75
C GLU A 737 -12.28 -15.98 24.81
N TYR A 738 -12.01 -15.65 26.06
CA TYR A 738 -11.98 -16.61 27.18
C TYR A 738 -12.98 -16.20 28.19
N ASP A 739 -13.83 -17.19 28.62
CA ASP A 739 -14.88 -17.00 29.60
C ASP A 739 -14.88 -18.13 30.64
N LEU A 740 -15.56 -17.91 31.75
CA LEU A 740 -15.77 -18.87 32.80
C LEU A 740 -17.19 -19.44 32.73
N GLU A 741 -17.32 -20.70 32.38
CA GLU A 741 -18.61 -21.38 32.33
C GLU A 741 -18.78 -22.32 33.50
N ARG A 742 -19.92 -22.19 34.21
CA ARG A 742 -20.29 -23.12 35.24
C ARG A 742 -21.02 -24.32 34.67
N GLN A 743 -20.41 -25.50 34.72
CA GLN A 743 -21.02 -26.72 34.25
C GLN A 743 -22.15 -27.20 35.22
N PRO A 744 -23.07 -28.06 34.74
CA PRO A 744 -24.17 -28.58 35.57
C PRO A 744 -23.72 -29.33 36.81
N ASN A 745 -22.51 -29.88 36.84
CA ASN A 745 -21.89 -30.53 38.01
C ASN A 745 -21.32 -29.52 39.05
N GLY A 746 -21.47 -28.20 38.78
CA GLY A 746 -20.94 -27.14 39.62
C GLY A 746 -19.49 -26.77 39.42
N GLN A 747 -18.77 -27.50 38.53
CA GLN A 747 -17.39 -27.21 38.18
C GLN A 747 -17.34 -25.96 37.28
N ILE A 748 -16.42 -25.05 37.57
CA ILE A 748 -16.13 -23.91 36.70
C ILE A 748 -14.96 -24.29 35.77
N VAL A 749 -15.17 -24.14 34.49
CA VAL A 749 -14.18 -24.41 33.44
C VAL A 749 -13.95 -23.17 32.59
N THR A 750 -12.73 -23.02 32.09
CA THR A 750 -12.45 -22.01 31.08
C THR A 750 -13.01 -22.47 29.74
N THR A 751 -13.90 -21.70 29.15
CA THR A 751 -14.34 -21.86 27.76
C THR A 751 -13.56 -20.93 26.85
N ARG A 752 -13.40 -21.34 25.59
CA ARG A 752 -12.75 -20.56 24.55
C ARG A 752 -13.71 -20.40 23.38
N LEU A 753 -14.18 -19.20 23.20
CA LEU A 753 -15.07 -18.81 22.10
C LEU A 753 -14.23 -18.29 20.92
N ALA A 754 -14.53 -18.74 19.72
CA ALA A 754 -13.83 -18.31 18.52
C ALA A 754 -14.56 -17.11 17.91
N GLU A 755 -13.95 -15.96 17.88
CA GLU A 755 -14.36 -14.84 17.06
C GLU A 755 -14.04 -15.13 15.59
N LYS A 756 -14.87 -14.62 14.69
CA LYS A 756 -14.83 -14.98 13.27
C LYS A 756 -14.58 -13.76 12.39
N TRP A 757 -13.86 -13.98 11.30
CA TRP A 757 -13.78 -13.04 10.18
C TRP A 757 -15.10 -13.02 9.41
N LEU A 758 -15.16 -12.17 8.37
CA LEU A 758 -16.36 -11.98 7.54
C LEU A 758 -16.95 -13.32 7.04
N PRO A 759 -18.24 -13.57 7.28
CA PRO A 759 -18.97 -14.70 6.68
C PRO A 759 -19.12 -14.47 5.17
N ARG A 760 -19.99 -15.24 4.52
CA ARG A 760 -20.43 -14.95 3.15
C ARG A 760 -21.11 -13.58 3.13
N LEU A 761 -20.55 -12.64 2.35
CA LEU A 761 -21.05 -11.28 2.28
C LEU A 761 -21.32 -10.90 0.82
N PRO A 762 -22.59 -10.71 0.43
CA PRO A 762 -22.94 -10.15 -0.87
C PRO A 762 -22.75 -8.61 -0.87
N SER A 763 -22.31 -8.07 -1.98
CA SER A 763 -22.28 -6.63 -2.23
C SER A 763 -22.78 -6.33 -3.64
N ILE A 764 -23.51 -5.26 -3.79
CA ILE A 764 -24.04 -4.78 -5.07
C ILE A 764 -23.77 -3.28 -5.18
N GLY A 765 -23.54 -2.82 -6.40
CA GLY A 765 -23.46 -1.39 -6.66
C GLY A 765 -23.74 -1.06 -8.12
N ILE A 766 -24.05 0.20 -8.32
CA ILE A 766 -24.30 0.80 -9.62
C ILE A 766 -23.46 2.07 -9.75
N SER A 767 -22.97 2.34 -10.95
CA SER A 767 -22.28 3.59 -11.27
C SER A 767 -22.70 4.02 -12.68
N TRP A 768 -23.11 5.26 -12.84
CA TRP A 768 -23.49 5.83 -14.12
C TRP A 768 -22.58 6.99 -14.47
N GLU A 769 -21.81 6.83 -15.54
CA GLU A 769 -20.91 7.86 -16.08
C GLU A 769 -21.50 8.43 -17.37
N PHE A 770 -21.62 9.76 -17.49
CA PHE A 770 -22.23 10.49 -18.59
C PHE A 770 -21.54 11.82 -18.89
#